data_19ad0c13b39262b8acb87e6dcf1e17db
#
_entry.id   19ad0c13b39262b8acb87e6dcf1e17db
#
_cell.length_a   1.000
_cell.length_b   1.000
_cell.length_c   1.000
_cell.angle_alpha   90.00
_cell.angle_beta   90.00
_cell.angle_gamma   90.00
#
_symmetry.space_group_name_H-M   'P 1'
#
loop_
_entity.id
_entity.type
_entity.pdbx_description
1 polymer ?
#
loop_
_entity_poly.entity_id
_entity_poly.type
_entity_poly.pdbx_seq_one_letter_code
_entity_poly.pdbx_strand_id
1 'polypeptide(L)'
;MEVRRSPDPQAAWLAYTSVDTQKVFPAIAVPDTLLVLGRSEVEGTAGDELKFALRQMLHRVLRAAIGVDSEQTHDALVIGTESEIAAWKPSLKMTKTLAPEGYRLRRVVSGNKNLLLVEGADERGVLYGSFALLRLIAQEHSLLGLNLVEAPSAHVRWTNEWDNPDGTIERGYAGRSIFFDGGKVRTDISRVAGYARLLASVGINGCTINNVNANAKLLQPENLREIARIATIFRTYGVRLSLSIDMSSPQSIGGLATFDPLAPEVADWWKKKVDEIYSVIPDFGGVIIKADSEGQPGPSQYGRTPAEAANVLARALKPHGGVVLYRGFVYNHHLDWKDPKADRARAGYDNFHKLDGAFDDNVIVQIKHGPIDFQVREPVSPLFAGLQKTNTAIELQVSQEYTGQQRHLVFLVPMWREALDTDMMISKTVPSRVRDIVTGKTFGPSSGGFVGVVNVGLDDYWLGHPLAMANLYGFGRLAWDPTLSSEAIADEWTRLTFGNDPQVRSVIDKLQLDSWHIYESYTGPLGAGTLTDIIGIHFGPGIESSERNGWGQWHRADQDGIGMDRTVATGTGYIGQYPPALAAKYESLKTVPDELLLFMHHVPYDYRLHSGKTVIQHIYDSHYAGAAAAAAQVGEWESLRGKIPERTYLEVDRRLRYQAGHAIVWRDAVAEWFHETSGIDDRLGRVDNHPDRIEAEAMELNGYVPVAVTPWETASQGHAVVCKESGACSAGTVFARPDGWYDVAVQYFDFDHGASRYTLQVNGMAIDEWIANDTLPSDKMDGHTSTRRVVRGVALHKGDTIRIIGAPDGQEPAPLDYVEITSPASPVVKTRAAAKR
;
A
#
# COMPACT_ATOMS: atom_id res chain seq x y z
N MET A 1 15.75 -34.32 -12.46
CA MET A 1 14.87 -33.13 -12.39
C MET A 1 14.65 -32.86 -10.92
N GLU A 2 15.45 -32.00 -10.31
CA GLU A 2 15.21 -31.55 -8.93
C GLU A 2 13.94 -30.73 -8.93
N VAL A 3 12.94 -31.18 -8.20
CA VAL A 3 11.74 -30.42 -7.90
C VAL A 3 12.22 -29.17 -7.14
N ARG A 4 12.35 -28.02 -7.82
CA ARG A 4 12.56 -26.73 -7.16
C ARG A 4 11.42 -26.59 -6.15
N ARG A 5 11.72 -26.72 -4.86
CA ARG A 5 10.75 -26.36 -3.81
C ARG A 5 10.31 -24.94 -4.08
N SER A 6 9.00 -24.74 -4.17
CA SER A 6 8.44 -23.38 -4.26
C SER A 6 9.01 -22.55 -3.11
N PRO A 7 9.58 -21.36 -3.35
CA PRO A 7 10.03 -20.48 -2.27
C PRO A 7 8.90 -20.27 -1.28
N ASP A 8 9.22 -20.19 0.01
CA ASP A 8 8.27 -19.84 1.04
C ASP A 8 7.73 -18.43 0.73
N PRO A 9 6.40 -18.23 0.56
CA PRO A 9 5.81 -16.92 0.31
C PRO A 9 6.18 -15.88 1.37
N GLN A 10 6.46 -16.32 2.60
CA GLN A 10 6.87 -15.46 3.70
C GLN A 10 8.28 -14.89 3.52
N ALA A 11 9.11 -15.49 2.68
CA ALA A 11 10.44 -14.96 2.39
C ALA A 11 10.38 -13.64 1.59
N ALA A 12 9.31 -13.39 0.85
CA ALA A 12 9.11 -12.22 0.01
C ALA A 12 10.36 -11.98 -0.89
N TRP A 13 10.92 -10.78 -0.90
CA TRP A 13 12.16 -10.45 -1.65
C TRP A 13 13.45 -10.99 -1.02
N LEU A 14 13.38 -11.67 0.12
CA LEU A 14 14.50 -12.33 0.80
C LEU A 14 14.52 -13.85 0.55
N ALA A 15 13.91 -14.30 -0.55
CA ALA A 15 13.93 -15.70 -0.98
C ALA A 15 15.32 -16.16 -1.44
N TYR A 16 16.22 -15.23 -1.78
CA TYR A 16 17.60 -15.48 -2.19
C TYR A 16 17.72 -16.55 -3.27
N THR A 17 17.06 -16.30 -4.39
CA THR A 17 17.11 -17.19 -5.55
C THR A 17 18.56 -17.42 -6.00
N SER A 18 18.87 -18.65 -6.45
CA SER A 18 20.20 -19.03 -6.90
C SER A 18 20.68 -18.14 -8.04
N VAL A 19 21.90 -17.65 -7.93
CA VAL A 19 22.60 -16.86 -8.96
C VAL A 19 23.42 -17.81 -9.84
N ASP A 20 23.40 -17.60 -11.16
CA ASP A 20 24.24 -18.36 -12.10
C ASP A 20 25.71 -17.96 -11.95
N THR A 21 26.39 -18.64 -11.04
CA THR A 21 27.81 -18.36 -10.74
C THR A 21 28.74 -18.59 -11.93
N GLN A 22 28.40 -19.47 -12.88
CA GLN A 22 29.24 -19.69 -14.07
C GLN A 22 29.23 -18.45 -14.99
N LYS A 23 28.09 -17.77 -15.04
CA LYS A 23 27.90 -16.60 -15.88
C LYS A 23 28.49 -15.31 -15.28
N VAL A 24 28.47 -15.18 -13.96
CA VAL A 24 28.84 -13.92 -13.27
C VAL A 24 30.16 -13.97 -12.49
N PHE A 25 30.77 -15.16 -12.32
CA PHE A 25 32.10 -15.29 -11.71
C PHE A 25 33.20 -14.86 -12.70
N PRO A 26 34.25 -14.09 -12.29
CA PRO A 26 34.62 -13.72 -10.91
C PRO A 26 34.01 -12.41 -10.38
N ALA A 27 33.13 -11.76 -11.12
CA ALA A 27 32.60 -10.45 -10.77
C ALA A 27 31.97 -10.40 -9.37
N ILE A 28 31.26 -11.46 -8.95
CA ILE A 28 30.64 -11.57 -7.62
C ILE A 28 31.41 -12.47 -6.64
N ALA A 29 32.74 -12.62 -6.82
CA ALA A 29 33.54 -13.45 -5.93
C ALA A 29 33.48 -12.94 -4.48
N VAL A 30 32.93 -13.75 -3.57
CA VAL A 30 32.89 -13.51 -2.14
C VAL A 30 33.91 -14.44 -1.46
N PRO A 31 34.72 -13.97 -0.51
CA PRO A 31 35.60 -14.81 0.31
C PRO A 31 34.82 -15.93 1.03
N ASP A 32 35.47 -17.02 1.32
CA ASP A 32 34.89 -18.19 2.02
C ASP A 32 34.91 -18.08 3.55
N THR A 33 35.57 -17.05 4.08
CA THR A 33 35.65 -16.78 5.52
C THR A 33 34.91 -15.52 5.86
N LEU A 34 34.00 -15.60 6.83
CA LEU A 34 33.28 -14.47 7.42
C LEU A 34 33.88 -14.16 8.79
N LEU A 35 34.28 -12.91 8.99
CA LEU A 35 34.71 -12.38 10.26
C LEU A 35 33.73 -11.34 10.75
N VAL A 36 33.08 -11.59 11.89
CA VAL A 36 32.21 -10.66 12.60
C VAL A 36 33.02 -10.06 13.74
N LEU A 37 33.31 -8.73 13.69
CA LEU A 37 34.16 -8.08 14.66
C LEU A 37 33.40 -7.69 15.93
N GLY A 38 32.17 -7.20 15.76
CA GLY A 38 31.30 -6.80 16.87
C GLY A 38 30.67 -7.96 17.61
N ARG A 39 30.03 -7.65 18.73
CA ARG A 39 29.38 -8.62 19.62
C ARG A 39 27.92 -8.30 19.91
N SER A 40 27.36 -7.26 19.27
CA SER A 40 25.96 -6.91 19.44
C SER A 40 25.04 -7.98 18.81
N GLU A 41 23.81 -8.09 19.30
CA GLU A 41 22.82 -8.97 18.71
C GLU A 41 22.55 -8.63 17.25
N VAL A 42 22.56 -7.33 16.89
CA VAL A 42 22.33 -6.84 15.52
C VAL A 42 23.44 -7.29 14.57
N GLU A 43 24.70 -7.21 15.00
CA GLU A 43 25.84 -7.69 14.20
C GLU A 43 25.84 -9.22 14.07
N GLY A 44 25.42 -9.91 15.13
CA GLY A 44 25.19 -11.36 15.09
C GLY A 44 24.15 -11.71 14.03
N THR A 45 23.03 -11.00 14.01
CA THR A 45 21.97 -11.14 12.98
C THR A 45 22.50 -10.88 11.58
N ALA A 46 23.32 -9.82 11.38
CA ALA A 46 23.95 -9.51 10.09
C ALA A 46 24.86 -10.67 9.61
N GLY A 47 25.66 -11.25 10.51
CA GLY A 47 26.51 -12.40 10.21
C GLY A 47 25.71 -13.65 9.84
N ASP A 48 24.62 -13.92 10.54
CA ASP A 48 23.75 -15.08 10.26
C ASP A 48 22.99 -14.90 8.95
N GLU A 49 22.51 -13.69 8.66
CA GLU A 49 21.87 -13.37 7.39
C GLU A 49 22.82 -13.57 6.21
N LEU A 50 24.04 -13.10 6.29
CA LEU A 50 25.07 -13.32 5.25
C LEU A 50 25.35 -14.81 5.02
N LYS A 51 25.50 -15.62 6.08
CA LYS A 51 25.69 -17.07 5.97
C LYS A 51 24.51 -17.74 5.27
N PHE A 52 23.30 -17.39 5.71
CA PHE A 52 22.07 -17.96 5.16
C PHE A 52 21.92 -17.61 3.67
N ALA A 53 21.98 -16.31 3.35
CA ALA A 53 21.75 -15.82 2.00
C ALA A 53 22.80 -16.29 1.00
N LEU A 54 24.09 -16.25 1.35
CA LEU A 54 25.17 -16.71 0.47
C LEU A 54 25.11 -18.23 0.23
N ARG A 55 24.64 -19.00 1.22
CA ARG A 55 24.38 -20.42 1.04
C ARG A 55 23.26 -20.66 0.02
N GLN A 56 22.19 -19.86 0.05
CA GLN A 56 21.09 -19.98 -0.89
C GLN A 56 21.49 -19.50 -2.29
N MET A 57 22.05 -18.32 -2.42
CA MET A 57 22.36 -17.71 -3.71
C MET A 57 23.56 -18.35 -4.42
N LEU A 58 24.64 -18.67 -3.69
CA LEU A 58 25.90 -19.08 -4.26
C LEU A 58 26.23 -20.57 -4.01
N HIS A 59 25.37 -21.30 -3.29
CA HIS A 59 25.61 -22.69 -2.85
C HIS A 59 26.93 -22.87 -2.08
N ARG A 60 27.31 -21.84 -1.28
CA ARG A 60 28.55 -21.81 -0.53
C ARG A 60 28.28 -21.74 0.97
N VAL A 61 29.09 -22.45 1.75
CA VAL A 61 29.08 -22.40 3.21
C VAL A 61 30.30 -21.59 3.67
N LEU A 62 30.03 -20.45 4.31
CA LEU A 62 31.11 -19.63 4.88
C LEU A 62 31.66 -20.26 6.16
N ARG A 63 32.99 -20.23 6.31
CA ARG A 63 33.66 -20.47 7.60
C ARG A 63 33.52 -19.22 8.45
N ALA A 64 32.94 -19.32 9.63
CA ALA A 64 32.77 -18.19 10.52
C ALA A 64 33.88 -18.16 11.55
N ALA A 65 34.52 -17.00 11.74
CA ALA A 65 35.39 -16.71 12.86
C ALA A 65 34.80 -15.51 13.65
N ILE A 66 34.75 -15.61 14.97
CA ILE A 66 34.25 -14.57 15.85
C ILE A 66 35.43 -14.07 16.71
N GLY A 67 35.69 -12.77 16.67
CA GLY A 67 36.65 -12.09 17.51
C GLY A 67 37.96 -11.69 16.83
N VAL A 68 38.69 -10.82 17.49
CA VAL A 68 39.82 -10.01 16.97
C VAL A 68 41.18 -10.75 16.93
N ASP A 69 41.28 -11.95 17.52
CA ASP A 69 42.56 -12.59 17.84
C ASP A 69 43.13 -13.51 16.76
N SER A 70 42.47 -13.62 15.63
CA SER A 70 43.00 -14.47 14.54
C SER A 70 43.94 -13.66 13.64
N GLU A 71 45.21 -14.05 13.57
CA GLU A 71 46.03 -13.70 12.41
C GLU A 71 45.30 -14.17 11.16
N GLN A 72 44.67 -13.23 10.50
CA GLN A 72 43.88 -13.50 9.31
C GLN A 72 44.81 -14.03 8.21
N THR A 73 44.79 -15.33 7.99
CA THR A 73 45.66 -15.99 7.02
C THR A 73 45.07 -16.11 5.63
N HIS A 74 43.78 -15.80 5.44
CA HIS A 74 43.02 -15.99 4.20
C HIS A 74 42.27 -14.72 3.78
N ASP A 75 41.77 -14.69 2.56
CA ASP A 75 40.77 -13.72 2.11
C ASP A 75 39.50 -13.80 2.99
N ALA A 76 38.90 -12.66 3.32
CA ALA A 76 37.74 -12.63 4.21
C ALA A 76 36.69 -11.59 3.81
N LEU A 77 35.42 -11.93 4.08
CA LEU A 77 34.34 -11.00 4.26
C LEU A 77 34.36 -10.56 5.73
N VAL A 78 34.55 -9.27 5.99
CA VAL A 78 34.66 -8.70 7.33
C VAL A 78 33.53 -7.74 7.55
N ILE A 79 32.77 -7.90 8.63
CA ILE A 79 31.71 -6.99 9.04
C ILE A 79 31.96 -6.43 10.43
N GLY A 80 31.63 -5.16 10.63
CA GLY A 80 31.75 -4.46 11.90
C GLY A 80 31.58 -2.96 11.74
N THR A 81 31.51 -2.25 12.84
CA THR A 81 31.49 -0.78 12.83
C THR A 81 32.83 -0.19 12.39
N GLU A 82 32.86 1.09 11.95
CA GLU A 82 34.12 1.78 11.62
C GLU A 82 35.15 1.72 12.76
N SER A 83 34.67 1.80 14.01
CA SER A 83 35.54 1.73 15.20
C SER A 83 36.13 0.35 15.40
N GLU A 84 35.39 -0.70 15.21
CA GLU A 84 35.84 -2.11 15.34
C GLU A 84 36.80 -2.49 14.24
N ILE A 85 36.53 -2.09 12.98
CA ILE A 85 37.44 -2.31 11.85
C ILE A 85 38.75 -1.55 12.08
N ALA A 86 38.72 -0.30 12.58
CA ALA A 86 39.91 0.47 12.89
C ALA A 86 40.69 -0.11 14.09
N ALA A 87 40.01 -0.68 15.08
CA ALA A 87 40.64 -1.35 16.22
C ALA A 87 41.29 -2.67 15.78
N TRP A 88 40.61 -3.46 14.94
CA TRP A 88 41.15 -4.70 14.40
C TRP A 88 42.34 -4.47 13.47
N LYS A 89 42.24 -3.46 12.56
CA LYS A 89 43.30 -3.17 11.62
C LYS A 89 43.41 -1.67 11.33
N PRO A 90 44.24 -0.94 12.09
CA PRO A 90 44.36 0.53 12.00
C PRO A 90 44.67 1.06 10.59
N SER A 91 45.38 0.28 9.75
CA SER A 91 45.65 0.65 8.35
C SER A 91 44.40 0.75 7.46
N LEU A 92 43.28 0.23 7.90
CA LEU A 92 41.99 0.28 7.17
C LEU A 92 41.14 1.48 7.59
N LYS A 93 41.56 2.24 8.61
CA LYS A 93 40.81 3.41 9.09
C LYS A 93 40.62 4.44 7.99
N MET A 94 39.40 4.90 7.81
CA MET A 94 39.06 5.95 6.86
C MET A 94 39.08 7.32 7.52
N THR A 95 39.42 8.35 6.76
CA THR A 95 39.43 9.76 7.23
C THR A 95 38.03 10.35 7.29
N LYS A 96 37.14 9.95 6.38
CA LYS A 96 35.75 10.41 6.35
C LYS A 96 34.87 9.39 7.08
N THR A 97 34.31 9.81 8.20
CA THR A 97 33.34 9.02 8.98
C THR A 97 32.00 8.87 8.26
N LEU A 98 31.30 7.81 8.55
CA LEU A 98 29.95 7.56 8.09
C LEU A 98 28.91 8.42 8.83
N ALA A 99 27.82 8.75 8.18
CA ALA A 99 26.67 9.33 8.86
C ALA A 99 25.95 8.25 9.71
N PRO A 100 25.20 8.63 10.74
CA PRO A 100 24.45 7.67 11.56
C PRO A 100 23.64 6.68 10.73
N GLU A 101 23.64 5.41 11.12
CA GLU A 101 23.00 4.28 10.42
C GLU A 101 23.52 4.05 8.99
N GLY A 102 24.52 4.83 8.53
CA GLY A 102 25.15 4.64 7.21
C GLY A 102 26.11 3.47 7.18
N TYR A 103 26.45 3.05 5.96
CA TYR A 103 27.39 1.96 5.73
C TYR A 103 28.34 2.28 4.58
N ARG A 104 29.44 1.53 4.57
CA ARG A 104 30.43 1.49 3.47
C ARG A 104 30.70 0.05 3.08
N LEU A 105 30.59 -0.26 1.78
CA LEU A 105 31.00 -1.52 1.19
C LEU A 105 32.26 -1.27 0.37
N ARG A 106 33.33 -1.98 0.66
CA ARG A 106 34.57 -1.85 -0.12
C ARG A 106 35.37 -3.13 -0.21
N ARG A 107 36.04 -3.30 -1.35
CA ARG A 107 37.04 -4.34 -1.53
C ARG A 107 38.44 -3.72 -1.41
N VAL A 108 39.29 -4.30 -0.59
CA VAL A 108 40.64 -3.81 -0.35
C VAL A 108 41.65 -4.97 -0.36
N VAL A 109 42.87 -4.67 -0.77
CA VAL A 109 44.01 -5.57 -0.60
C VAL A 109 44.81 -5.13 0.62
N SER A 110 45.00 -6.04 1.55
CA SER A 110 45.79 -5.80 2.75
C SER A 110 46.88 -6.87 2.90
N GLY A 111 48.15 -6.47 2.63
CA GLY A 111 49.23 -7.41 2.39
C GLY A 111 48.96 -8.19 1.12
N ASN A 112 48.91 -9.53 1.21
CA ASN A 112 48.62 -10.44 0.11
C ASN A 112 47.16 -10.94 0.11
N LYS A 113 46.23 -10.29 0.83
CA LYS A 113 44.86 -10.77 1.07
C LYS A 113 43.81 -9.82 0.52
N ASN A 114 42.77 -10.40 -0.07
CA ASN A 114 41.60 -9.65 -0.53
C ASN A 114 40.55 -9.63 0.59
N LEU A 115 40.20 -8.46 1.05
CA LEU A 115 39.16 -8.24 2.04
C LEU A 115 37.94 -7.60 1.38
N LEU A 116 36.76 -8.14 1.64
CA LEU A 116 35.49 -7.51 1.34
C LEU A 116 34.92 -6.99 2.67
N LEU A 117 34.77 -5.68 2.79
CA LEU A 117 34.41 -5.03 4.04
C LEU A 117 32.97 -4.51 3.98
N VAL A 118 32.22 -4.79 5.04
CA VAL A 118 30.95 -4.15 5.37
C VAL A 118 31.16 -3.34 6.64
N GLU A 119 31.30 -2.04 6.49
CA GLU A 119 31.56 -1.11 7.59
C GLU A 119 30.29 -0.32 7.90
N GLY A 120 29.81 -0.35 9.16
CA GLY A 120 28.70 0.46 9.64
C GLY A 120 29.18 1.67 10.44
N ALA A 121 28.42 2.77 10.43
CA ALA A 121 28.58 3.85 11.40
C ALA A 121 28.30 3.36 12.82
N ASP A 122 27.36 2.46 12.92
CA ASP A 122 26.87 1.77 14.11
C ASP A 122 26.43 0.35 13.73
N GLU A 123 25.91 -0.42 14.68
CA GLU A 123 25.45 -1.80 14.46
C GLU A 123 24.32 -1.93 13.40
N ARG A 124 23.42 -0.93 13.32
CA ARG A 124 22.39 -0.89 12.27
C ARG A 124 23.01 -0.69 10.90
N GLY A 125 23.99 0.20 10.80
CA GLY A 125 24.75 0.40 9.56
C GLY A 125 25.44 -0.88 9.09
N VAL A 126 25.94 -1.73 10.00
CA VAL A 126 26.49 -3.06 9.66
C VAL A 126 25.41 -3.97 9.08
N LEU A 127 24.23 -4.01 9.69
CA LEU A 127 23.11 -4.84 9.21
C LEU A 127 22.60 -4.35 7.85
N TYR A 128 22.37 -3.05 7.68
CA TYR A 128 21.93 -2.45 6.43
C TYR A 128 22.95 -2.64 5.30
N GLY A 129 24.24 -2.48 5.61
CA GLY A 129 25.33 -2.76 4.68
C GLY A 129 25.40 -4.23 4.27
N SER A 130 25.11 -5.16 5.19
CA SER A 130 25.01 -6.59 4.89
C SER A 130 23.88 -6.89 3.93
N PHE A 131 22.68 -6.35 4.16
CA PHE A 131 21.56 -6.46 3.21
C PHE A 131 21.87 -5.78 1.87
N ALA A 132 22.57 -4.65 1.86
CA ALA A 132 22.97 -3.98 0.63
C ALA A 132 23.95 -4.85 -0.19
N LEU A 133 24.91 -5.49 0.45
CA LEU A 133 25.83 -6.44 -0.22
C LEU A 133 25.03 -7.62 -0.83
N LEU A 134 24.09 -8.19 -0.08
CA LEU A 134 23.26 -9.30 -0.57
C LEU A 134 22.39 -8.86 -1.76
N ARG A 135 21.85 -7.63 -1.71
CA ARG A 135 21.10 -7.04 -2.81
C ARG A 135 21.95 -6.88 -4.08
N LEU A 136 23.20 -6.42 -3.96
CA LEU A 136 24.13 -6.33 -5.09
C LEU A 136 24.40 -7.71 -5.69
N ILE A 137 24.64 -8.73 -4.86
CA ILE A 137 24.88 -10.10 -5.31
C ILE A 137 23.65 -10.67 -6.03
N ALA A 138 22.47 -10.53 -5.44
CA ALA A 138 21.22 -11.04 -6.03
C ALA A 138 20.92 -10.39 -7.39
N GLN A 139 21.30 -9.14 -7.59
CA GLN A 139 21.19 -8.42 -8.86
C GLN A 139 22.36 -8.68 -9.82
N GLU A 140 23.27 -9.55 -9.47
CA GLU A 140 24.46 -9.89 -10.29
C GLU A 140 25.38 -8.68 -10.56
N HIS A 141 25.39 -7.68 -9.65
CA HIS A 141 26.29 -6.55 -9.75
C HIS A 141 27.75 -6.96 -9.44
N SER A 142 28.70 -6.40 -10.20
CA SER A 142 30.12 -6.66 -9.97
C SER A 142 30.59 -6.11 -8.63
N LEU A 143 31.26 -6.96 -7.84
CA LEU A 143 31.94 -6.58 -6.61
C LEU A 143 33.40 -6.21 -6.82
N LEU A 144 33.91 -6.27 -8.09
CA LEU A 144 35.26 -5.85 -8.43
C LEU A 144 35.36 -4.33 -8.30
N GLY A 145 36.33 -3.86 -7.50
CA GLY A 145 36.50 -2.43 -7.25
C GLY A 145 35.38 -1.81 -6.43
N LEU A 146 34.59 -2.61 -5.72
CA LEU A 146 33.50 -2.12 -4.88
C LEU A 146 33.98 -1.03 -3.91
N ASN A 147 33.34 0.12 -3.95
CA ASN A 147 33.52 1.24 -3.03
C ASN A 147 32.21 2.06 -3.01
N LEU A 148 31.27 1.63 -2.19
CA LEU A 148 29.93 2.21 -2.07
C LEU A 148 29.78 2.78 -0.67
N VAL A 149 29.25 4.00 -0.56
CA VAL A 149 28.90 4.65 0.72
C VAL A 149 27.46 5.12 0.62
N GLU A 150 26.64 4.66 1.52
CA GLU A 150 25.24 5.08 1.63
C GLU A 150 24.88 5.38 3.09
N ALA A 151 23.91 6.27 3.24
CA ALA A 151 23.28 6.57 4.52
C ALA A 151 21.82 6.98 4.29
N PRO A 152 20.93 6.74 5.27
CA PRO A 152 19.54 7.10 5.11
C PRO A 152 19.36 8.61 5.03
N SER A 153 18.43 9.04 4.16
CA SER A 153 18.10 10.46 3.99
C SER A 153 17.22 11.01 5.11
N ALA A 154 16.50 10.13 5.83
CA ALA A 154 15.55 10.49 6.87
C ALA A 154 15.89 9.81 8.20
N HIS A 155 15.63 10.50 9.31
CA HIS A 155 15.86 9.97 10.66
C HIS A 155 14.79 8.95 11.06
N VAL A 156 13.51 9.28 10.86
CA VAL A 156 12.37 8.38 11.09
C VAL A 156 12.03 7.63 9.80
N ARG A 157 12.06 6.32 9.85
CA ARG A 157 11.67 5.41 8.78
C ARG A 157 10.90 4.27 9.43
N TRP A 158 9.62 4.55 9.73
CA TRP A 158 8.79 3.69 10.57
C TRP A 158 7.61 3.10 9.81
N THR A 159 7.19 1.91 10.23
CA THR A 159 5.88 1.36 9.88
C THR A 159 4.89 1.59 11.01
N ASN A 160 3.61 1.56 10.65
CA ASN A 160 2.49 1.66 11.55
C ASN A 160 1.48 0.56 11.21
N GLU A 161 1.19 -0.28 12.22
CA GLU A 161 0.29 -1.41 12.09
C GLU A 161 -0.99 -1.11 12.88
N TRP A 162 -2.14 -1.19 12.19
CA TRP A 162 -3.43 -0.86 12.80
C TRP A 162 -4.13 -2.09 13.37
N ASP A 163 -3.36 -2.86 14.14
CA ASP A 163 -3.80 -4.08 14.77
C ASP A 163 -4.60 -3.80 16.03
N ASN A 164 -5.71 -4.51 16.19
CA ASN A 164 -6.52 -4.49 17.39
C ASN A 164 -6.16 -5.66 18.31
N PRO A 165 -6.31 -5.52 19.65
CA PRO A 165 -6.01 -6.60 20.59
C PRO A 165 -6.82 -7.89 20.36
N ASP A 166 -8.01 -7.81 19.77
CA ASP A 166 -8.83 -8.98 19.41
C ASP A 166 -8.29 -9.78 18.23
N GLY A 167 -7.25 -9.26 17.55
CA GLY A 167 -6.61 -9.86 16.40
C GLY A 167 -7.17 -9.43 15.06
N THR A 168 -8.13 -8.51 15.02
CA THR A 168 -8.52 -7.82 13.77
C THR A 168 -7.50 -6.76 13.40
N ILE A 169 -7.49 -6.35 12.14
CA ILE A 169 -6.62 -5.29 11.65
C ILE A 169 -7.51 -4.29 10.90
N GLU A 170 -7.53 -3.04 11.34
CA GLU A 170 -8.23 -2.01 10.59
C GLU A 170 -7.52 -1.77 9.26
N ARG A 171 -8.24 -1.87 8.16
CA ARG A 171 -7.68 -1.78 6.79
C ARG A 171 -6.55 -2.78 6.54
N GLY A 172 -6.61 -3.96 7.15
CA GLY A 172 -5.75 -5.10 6.87
C GLY A 172 -6.47 -6.10 5.95
N TYR A 173 -5.78 -6.55 4.89
CA TYR A 173 -6.38 -7.39 3.84
C TYR A 173 -5.61 -8.70 3.64
N ALA A 174 -4.88 -9.13 4.67
CA ALA A 174 -4.03 -10.33 4.65
C ALA A 174 -4.24 -11.22 5.89
N GLY A 175 -5.50 -11.36 6.30
CA GLY A 175 -5.87 -12.17 7.46
C GLY A 175 -5.70 -11.42 8.79
N ARG A 176 -5.53 -12.17 9.86
CA ARG A 176 -5.51 -11.66 11.24
C ARG A 176 -4.13 -11.14 11.64
N SER A 177 -4.09 -10.38 12.74
CA SER A 177 -2.89 -9.79 13.33
C SER A 177 -1.79 -10.83 13.61
N ILE A 178 -0.55 -10.46 13.25
CA ILE A 178 0.65 -11.23 13.65
C ILE A 178 1.07 -10.97 15.09
N PHE A 179 0.51 -9.93 15.74
CA PHE A 179 0.88 -9.49 17.09
C PHE A 179 -0.13 -9.89 18.15
N PHE A 180 -1.44 -9.80 17.86
CA PHE A 180 -2.51 -9.94 18.85
C PHE A 180 -3.52 -11.02 18.47
N ASP A 181 -4.16 -11.57 19.51
CA ASP A 181 -5.30 -12.47 19.39
C ASP A 181 -6.05 -12.55 20.72
N GLY A 182 -7.39 -12.53 20.68
CA GLY A 182 -8.24 -12.71 21.85
C GLY A 182 -7.96 -11.74 23.01
N GLY A 183 -7.58 -10.49 22.71
CA GLY A 183 -7.31 -9.44 23.69
C GLY A 183 -5.90 -9.43 24.24
N LYS A 184 -4.97 -10.22 23.69
CA LYS A 184 -3.60 -10.40 24.21
C LYS A 184 -2.58 -10.48 23.08
N VAL A 185 -1.29 -10.34 23.42
CA VAL A 185 -0.19 -10.71 22.52
C VAL A 185 -0.28 -12.21 22.24
N ARG A 186 -0.12 -12.59 20.97
CA ARG A 186 -0.16 -13.98 20.54
C ARG A 186 0.89 -14.83 21.27
N THR A 187 0.55 -16.07 21.53
CA THR A 187 1.49 -17.05 22.10
C THR A 187 2.61 -17.34 21.09
N ASP A 188 2.24 -17.62 19.84
CA ASP A 188 3.17 -17.75 18.72
C ASP A 188 3.37 -16.39 18.05
N ILE A 189 4.56 -15.83 18.21
CA ILE A 189 5.04 -14.58 17.57
C ILE A 189 6.20 -14.84 16.59
N SER A 190 6.33 -16.05 16.07
CA SER A 190 7.40 -16.41 15.11
C SER A 190 7.36 -15.55 13.84
N ARG A 191 6.15 -15.16 13.37
CA ARG A 191 5.97 -14.23 12.25
C ARG A 191 6.61 -12.87 12.48
N VAL A 192 6.68 -12.40 13.71
CA VAL A 192 7.26 -11.08 14.04
C VAL A 192 8.74 -11.02 13.65
N ALA A 193 9.51 -12.10 13.81
CA ALA A 193 10.90 -12.15 13.41
C ALA A 193 11.06 -12.05 11.88
N GLY A 194 10.20 -12.74 11.12
CA GLY A 194 10.15 -12.61 9.65
C GLY A 194 9.84 -11.17 9.21
N TYR A 195 8.89 -10.52 9.86
CA TYR A 195 8.54 -9.14 9.58
C TYR A 195 9.68 -8.17 9.92
N ALA A 196 10.28 -8.29 11.11
CA ALA A 196 11.44 -7.47 11.51
C ALA A 196 12.60 -7.60 10.51
N ARG A 197 12.86 -8.82 10.01
CA ARG A 197 13.86 -9.10 8.97
C ARG A 197 13.55 -8.37 7.66
N LEU A 198 12.28 -8.38 7.20
CA LEU A 198 11.85 -7.64 6.01
C LEU A 198 12.05 -6.14 6.20
N LEU A 199 11.64 -5.58 7.34
CA LEU A 199 11.80 -4.16 7.66
C LEU A 199 13.27 -3.73 7.64
N ALA A 200 14.14 -4.47 8.33
CA ALA A 200 15.57 -4.18 8.38
C ALA A 200 16.22 -4.24 6.98
N SER A 201 15.79 -5.16 6.12
CA SER A 201 16.37 -5.34 4.78
C SER A 201 16.19 -4.15 3.85
N VAL A 202 15.21 -3.28 4.13
CA VAL A 202 14.92 -2.05 3.39
C VAL A 202 15.21 -0.79 4.22
N GLY A 203 15.90 -0.94 5.37
CA GLY A 203 16.38 0.19 6.18
C GLY A 203 15.32 0.83 7.07
N ILE A 204 14.22 0.16 7.37
CA ILE A 204 13.22 0.61 8.34
C ILE A 204 13.78 0.44 9.76
N ASN A 205 13.67 1.49 10.60
CA ASN A 205 14.27 1.54 11.93
C ASN A 205 13.26 1.64 13.09
N GLY A 206 11.96 1.56 12.80
CA GLY A 206 10.92 1.54 13.81
C GLY A 206 9.61 0.94 13.31
N CYS A 207 8.83 0.40 14.23
CA CYS A 207 7.51 -0.17 13.96
C CYS A 207 6.57 0.19 15.12
N THR A 208 5.45 0.82 14.79
CA THR A 208 4.39 1.11 15.76
C THR A 208 3.32 0.04 15.65
N ILE A 209 2.96 -0.58 16.75
CA ILE A 209 1.83 -1.51 16.85
C ILE A 209 0.69 -0.90 17.66
N ASN A 210 -0.46 -1.52 17.66
CA ASN A 210 -1.75 -1.00 18.13
C ASN A 210 -2.37 -0.03 17.11
N ASN A 211 -3.65 -0.21 16.89
CA ASN A 211 -4.44 0.65 16.00
C ASN A 211 -4.29 2.13 16.40
N VAL A 212 -4.32 3.04 15.45
CA VAL A 212 -4.33 4.49 15.73
C VAL A 212 -5.60 4.92 16.47
N ASN A 213 -6.71 4.16 16.35
CA ASN A 213 -7.86 4.21 17.26
C ASN A 213 -7.54 3.38 18.52
N ALA A 214 -6.58 3.86 19.30
CA ALA A 214 -5.77 3.08 20.21
C ALA A 214 -6.58 2.47 21.38
N ASN A 215 -6.24 1.23 21.76
CA ASN A 215 -6.77 0.60 22.95
C ASN A 215 -5.88 0.89 24.17
N ALA A 216 -6.38 1.71 25.11
CA ALA A 216 -5.64 2.12 26.30
C ALA A 216 -5.16 0.93 27.16
N LYS A 217 -5.87 -0.21 27.16
CA LYS A 217 -5.52 -1.39 27.96
C LYS A 217 -4.14 -1.96 27.62
N LEU A 218 -3.62 -1.71 26.43
CA LEU A 218 -2.26 -2.15 26.07
C LEU A 218 -1.16 -1.48 26.92
N LEU A 219 -1.47 -0.34 27.57
CA LEU A 219 -0.57 0.32 28.51
C LEU A 219 -0.64 -0.26 29.95
N GLN A 220 -1.45 -1.27 30.20
CA GLN A 220 -1.46 -1.95 31.51
C GLN A 220 -0.20 -2.79 31.71
N PRO A 221 0.32 -2.93 32.94
CA PRO A 221 1.62 -3.56 33.21
C PRO A 221 1.76 -4.99 32.67
N GLU A 222 0.69 -5.78 32.72
CA GLU A 222 0.66 -7.15 32.21
C GLU A 222 0.82 -7.19 30.69
N ASN A 223 0.17 -6.28 29.96
CA ASN A 223 0.27 -6.20 28.51
C ASN A 223 1.63 -5.65 28.06
N LEU A 224 2.17 -4.67 28.78
CA LEU A 224 3.52 -4.14 28.48
C LEU A 224 4.60 -5.21 28.58
N ARG A 225 4.50 -6.13 29.56
CA ARG A 225 5.44 -7.27 29.68
C ARG A 225 5.34 -8.24 28.51
N GLU A 226 4.14 -8.49 28.00
CA GLU A 226 3.96 -9.31 26.80
C GLU A 226 4.45 -8.61 25.53
N ILE A 227 4.18 -7.31 25.41
CA ILE A 227 4.67 -6.47 24.29
C ILE A 227 6.20 -6.42 24.29
N ALA A 228 6.86 -6.47 25.44
CA ALA A 228 8.33 -6.52 25.52
C ALA A 228 8.92 -7.75 24.80
N ARG A 229 8.18 -8.85 24.64
CA ARG A 229 8.61 -10.01 23.84
C ARG A 229 8.73 -9.64 22.35
N ILE A 230 7.78 -8.86 21.84
CA ILE A 230 7.81 -8.34 20.48
C ILE A 230 9.00 -7.37 20.31
N ALA A 231 9.18 -6.44 21.27
CA ALA A 231 10.30 -5.50 21.26
C ALA A 231 11.66 -6.21 21.25
N THR A 232 11.81 -7.30 21.99
CA THR A 232 13.04 -8.09 22.00
C THR A 232 13.37 -8.67 20.62
N ILE A 233 12.36 -9.17 19.89
CA ILE A 233 12.56 -9.65 18.52
C ILE A 233 12.97 -8.49 17.58
N PHE A 234 12.25 -7.38 17.63
CA PHE A 234 12.56 -6.24 16.77
C PHE A 234 13.99 -5.69 17.01
N ARG A 235 14.41 -5.65 18.26
CA ARG A 235 15.76 -5.18 18.66
C ARG A 235 16.87 -5.94 17.96
N THR A 236 16.77 -7.26 17.81
CA THR A 236 17.79 -8.07 17.13
C THR A 236 17.96 -7.70 15.66
N TYR A 237 16.98 -7.03 15.06
CA TYR A 237 17.02 -6.49 13.72
C TYR A 237 17.21 -4.95 13.68
N GLY A 238 17.55 -4.32 14.81
CA GLY A 238 17.76 -2.88 14.90
C GLY A 238 16.47 -2.05 14.75
N VAL A 239 15.28 -2.65 14.79
CA VAL A 239 13.98 -1.98 14.71
C VAL A 239 13.50 -1.63 16.12
N ARG A 240 13.11 -0.37 16.35
CA ARG A 240 12.52 0.06 17.61
C ARG A 240 11.02 -0.17 17.62
N LEU A 241 10.50 -0.72 18.69
CA LEU A 241 9.05 -0.80 18.91
C LEU A 241 8.51 0.53 19.39
N SER A 242 7.33 0.93 18.89
CA SER A 242 6.52 2.02 19.45
C SER A 242 5.06 1.61 19.54
N LEU A 243 4.22 2.45 20.17
CA LEU A 243 2.81 2.18 20.39
C LEU A 243 1.94 3.36 19.97
N SER A 244 0.81 3.08 19.32
CA SER A 244 -0.28 4.05 19.27
C SER A 244 -0.94 4.12 20.66
N ILE A 245 -1.30 5.32 21.11
CA ILE A 245 -1.87 5.55 22.43
C ILE A 245 -3.18 6.34 22.36
N ASP A 246 -4.06 6.05 23.30
CA ASP A 246 -5.28 6.82 23.55
C ASP A 246 -4.98 7.95 24.55
N MET A 247 -5.26 9.19 24.17
CA MET A 247 -5.05 10.38 25.01
C MET A 247 -5.84 10.34 26.32
N SER A 248 -6.97 9.64 26.35
CA SER A 248 -7.78 9.46 27.56
C SER A 248 -7.23 8.41 28.54
N SER A 249 -6.10 7.76 28.27
CA SER A 249 -5.51 6.72 29.11
C SER A 249 -5.36 7.11 30.59
N PRO A 250 -4.98 8.35 30.97
CA PRO A 250 -4.95 8.78 32.37
C PRO A 250 -6.28 8.62 33.09
N GLN A 251 -7.38 8.85 32.39
CA GLN A 251 -8.73 8.68 32.90
C GLN A 251 -9.20 7.22 32.80
N SER A 252 -9.09 6.62 31.60
CA SER A 252 -9.71 5.32 31.29
C SER A 252 -9.04 4.12 31.99
N ILE A 253 -7.73 4.19 32.23
CA ILE A 253 -6.97 3.14 32.92
C ILE A 253 -6.15 3.65 34.11
N GLY A 254 -5.94 4.99 34.19
CA GLY A 254 -5.17 5.61 35.28
C GLY A 254 -6.04 6.02 36.49
N GLY A 255 -7.36 6.01 36.35
CA GLY A 255 -8.29 6.35 37.43
C GLY A 255 -8.34 7.84 37.77
N LEU A 256 -7.77 8.73 36.92
CA LEU A 256 -7.88 10.17 37.11
C LEU A 256 -9.27 10.67 36.69
N ALA A 257 -9.69 11.80 37.27
CA ALA A 257 -10.97 12.42 36.91
C ALA A 257 -10.94 13.12 35.55
N THR A 258 -9.76 13.40 35.00
CA THR A 258 -9.53 14.17 33.80
C THR A 258 -8.36 13.59 32.98
N PHE A 259 -8.32 13.90 31.70
CA PHE A 259 -7.15 13.75 30.84
C PHE A 259 -6.71 15.08 30.21
N ASP A 260 -7.12 16.23 30.79
CA ASP A 260 -6.64 17.56 30.35
C ASP A 260 -5.11 17.54 30.34
N PRO A 261 -4.45 17.70 29.19
CA PRO A 261 -2.99 17.61 29.09
C PRO A 261 -2.25 18.64 29.96
N LEU A 262 -2.88 19.73 30.32
CA LEU A 262 -2.27 20.74 31.20
C LEU A 262 -2.52 20.51 32.69
N ALA A 263 -3.31 19.49 33.07
CA ALA A 263 -3.47 19.13 34.47
C ALA A 263 -2.18 18.48 35.00
N PRO A 264 -1.61 18.94 36.13
CA PRO A 264 -0.36 18.41 36.67
C PRO A 264 -0.40 16.89 36.91
N GLU A 265 -1.50 16.38 37.44
CA GLU A 265 -1.72 14.96 37.69
C GLU A 265 -1.69 14.11 36.41
N VAL A 266 -2.13 14.66 35.27
CA VAL A 266 -2.09 13.99 33.96
C VAL A 266 -0.63 13.94 33.44
N ALA A 267 0.12 15.04 33.58
CA ALA A 267 1.52 15.09 33.22
C ALA A 267 2.36 14.12 34.07
N ASP A 268 2.11 14.06 35.40
CA ASP A 268 2.75 13.12 36.30
C ASP A 268 2.40 11.67 35.98
N TRP A 269 1.15 11.39 35.62
CA TRP A 269 0.74 10.06 35.22
C TRP A 269 1.47 9.60 33.94
N TRP A 270 1.53 10.46 32.91
CA TRP A 270 2.26 10.14 31.67
C TRP A 270 3.74 9.93 31.92
N LYS A 271 4.37 10.77 32.78
CA LYS A 271 5.77 10.57 33.14
C LYS A 271 6.00 9.20 33.78
N LYS A 272 5.19 8.81 34.77
CA LYS A 272 5.28 7.50 35.43
C LYS A 272 5.04 6.35 34.45
N LYS A 273 4.06 6.50 33.55
CA LYS A 273 3.74 5.47 32.55
C LYS A 273 4.88 5.30 31.54
N VAL A 274 5.49 6.37 31.09
CA VAL A 274 6.66 6.32 30.20
C VAL A 274 7.86 5.67 30.91
N ASP A 275 8.16 6.05 32.17
CA ASP A 275 9.22 5.40 32.95
C ASP A 275 8.94 3.89 33.10
N GLU A 276 7.68 3.49 33.32
CA GLU A 276 7.26 2.08 33.35
C GLU A 276 7.53 1.37 32.04
N ILE A 277 7.15 1.98 30.89
CA ILE A 277 7.40 1.39 29.55
C ILE A 277 8.91 1.16 29.36
N TYR A 278 9.75 2.16 29.64
CA TYR A 278 11.20 2.02 29.45
C TYR A 278 11.84 1.03 30.44
N SER A 279 11.22 0.78 31.58
CA SER A 279 11.70 -0.26 32.52
C SER A 279 11.60 -1.68 31.93
N VAL A 280 10.68 -1.93 31.00
CA VAL A 280 10.47 -3.24 30.35
C VAL A 280 10.90 -3.27 28.88
N ILE A 281 10.93 -2.12 28.21
CA ILE A 281 11.35 -1.95 26.80
C ILE A 281 12.40 -0.79 26.75
N PRO A 282 13.67 -1.07 27.06
CA PRO A 282 14.68 -0.01 27.25
C PRO A 282 14.98 0.82 26.00
N ASP A 283 14.71 0.28 24.81
CA ASP A 283 14.92 0.92 23.50
C ASP A 283 13.60 1.36 22.84
N PHE A 284 12.54 1.53 23.63
CA PHE A 284 11.23 1.97 23.12
C PHE A 284 11.35 3.24 22.27
N GLY A 285 10.77 3.22 21.05
CA GLY A 285 10.95 4.29 20.08
C GLY A 285 10.14 5.55 20.38
N GLY A 286 8.96 5.40 20.94
CA GLY A 286 8.04 6.49 21.20
C GLY A 286 6.58 6.14 20.95
N VAL A 287 5.74 7.14 20.71
CA VAL A 287 4.29 6.94 20.57
C VAL A 287 3.73 7.60 19.32
N ILE A 288 2.64 7.03 18.78
CA ILE A 288 1.77 7.68 17.79
C ILE A 288 0.48 8.13 18.48
N ILE A 289 0.00 9.34 18.11
CA ILE A 289 -1.24 9.91 18.61
C ILE A 289 -2.16 10.24 17.44
N LYS A 290 -3.40 9.73 17.50
CA LYS A 290 -4.56 10.22 16.76
C LYS A 290 -5.56 10.76 17.78
N ALA A 291 -5.92 12.03 17.69
CA ALA A 291 -6.83 12.69 18.63
C ALA A 291 -7.78 13.65 17.90
N ASP A 292 -8.90 13.97 18.52
CA ASP A 292 -9.92 14.92 18.01
C ASP A 292 -10.42 14.60 16.58
N SER A 293 -10.40 13.35 16.20
CA SER A 293 -10.82 12.92 14.86
C SER A 293 -11.67 11.66 14.96
N GLU A 294 -12.77 11.59 14.22
CA GLU A 294 -13.64 10.41 14.15
C GLU A 294 -14.13 9.93 15.53
N GLY A 295 -14.42 10.87 16.42
CA GLY A 295 -14.88 10.57 17.78
C GLY A 295 -13.79 10.15 18.77
N GLN A 296 -12.52 10.16 18.38
CA GLN A 296 -11.42 9.86 19.31
C GLN A 296 -11.25 10.97 20.36
N PRO A 297 -10.96 10.62 21.62
CA PRO A 297 -10.66 11.60 22.67
C PRO A 297 -9.47 12.48 22.28
N GLY A 298 -9.57 13.77 22.62
CA GLY A 298 -8.51 14.69 22.28
C GLY A 298 -8.50 15.98 23.12
N PRO A 299 -7.46 16.80 22.92
CA PRO A 299 -7.24 18.04 23.68
C PRO A 299 -8.34 19.07 23.49
N SER A 300 -9.05 19.08 22.38
CA SER A 300 -10.13 20.02 22.10
C SER A 300 -11.26 19.97 23.12
N GLN A 301 -11.48 18.83 23.77
CA GLN A 301 -12.48 18.66 24.83
C GLN A 301 -12.22 19.56 26.04
N TYR A 302 -10.98 20.01 26.21
CA TYR A 302 -10.57 20.96 27.26
C TYR A 302 -10.17 22.33 26.70
N GLY A 303 -10.45 22.60 25.42
CA GLY A 303 -10.01 23.83 24.77
C GLY A 303 -8.49 23.92 24.60
N ARG A 304 -7.80 22.78 24.56
CA ARG A 304 -6.35 22.69 24.39
C ARG A 304 -5.99 22.40 22.93
N THR A 305 -4.78 22.76 22.57
CA THR A 305 -4.24 22.56 21.23
C THR A 305 -3.55 21.19 21.08
N PRO A 306 -3.41 20.68 19.85
CA PRO A 306 -2.56 19.51 19.55
C PRO A 306 -1.12 19.64 20.08
N ALA A 307 -0.52 20.85 20.03
CA ALA A 307 0.83 21.08 20.51
C ALA A 307 0.94 20.93 22.04
N GLU A 308 -0.01 21.47 22.79
CA GLU A 308 -0.05 21.32 24.25
C GLU A 308 -0.17 19.86 24.64
N ALA A 309 -1.01 19.09 23.96
CA ALA A 309 -1.17 17.65 24.19
C ALA A 309 0.09 16.84 23.85
N ALA A 310 0.67 17.08 22.68
CA ALA A 310 1.87 16.38 22.23
C ALA A 310 3.05 16.65 23.16
N ASN A 311 3.24 17.91 23.61
CA ASN A 311 4.38 18.33 24.41
C ASN A 311 4.43 17.67 25.80
N VAL A 312 3.28 17.35 26.39
CA VAL A 312 3.24 16.63 27.68
C VAL A 312 3.91 15.26 27.55
N LEU A 313 3.53 14.51 26.53
CA LEU A 313 4.14 13.21 26.23
C LEU A 313 5.59 13.33 25.76
N ALA A 314 5.87 14.32 24.92
CA ALA A 314 7.22 14.58 24.43
C ALA A 314 8.21 14.81 25.57
N ARG A 315 7.83 15.60 26.58
CA ARG A 315 8.65 15.86 27.77
C ARG A 315 8.87 14.62 28.63
N ALA A 316 7.86 13.73 28.71
CA ALA A 316 8.00 12.45 29.41
C ALA A 316 8.97 11.50 28.66
N LEU A 317 8.93 11.47 27.33
CA LEU A 317 9.74 10.60 26.47
C LEU A 317 11.18 11.11 26.27
N LYS A 318 11.40 12.42 26.30
CA LYS A 318 12.69 13.06 25.97
C LYS A 318 13.89 12.56 26.77
N PRO A 319 13.80 12.32 28.09
CA PRO A 319 14.92 11.76 28.88
C PRO A 319 15.41 10.39 28.39
N HIS A 320 14.53 9.65 27.71
CA HIS A 320 14.78 8.30 27.21
C HIS A 320 15.13 8.30 25.70
N GLY A 321 15.09 9.46 25.01
CA GLY A 321 15.34 9.56 23.58
C GLY A 321 14.17 9.13 22.70
N GLY A 322 12.95 9.03 23.27
CA GLY A 322 11.74 8.71 22.53
C GLY A 322 11.09 9.92 21.86
N VAL A 323 10.28 9.67 20.84
CA VAL A 323 9.59 10.69 20.05
C VAL A 323 8.08 10.56 20.14
N VAL A 324 7.40 11.65 19.84
CA VAL A 324 5.95 11.67 19.62
C VAL A 324 5.69 11.89 18.13
N LEU A 325 5.02 10.96 17.49
CA LEU A 325 4.43 11.13 16.17
C LEU A 325 2.97 11.56 16.36
N TYR A 326 2.66 12.81 16.06
CA TYR A 326 1.28 13.33 16.18
C TYR A 326 0.67 13.43 14.79
N ARG A 327 -0.41 12.67 14.54
CA ARG A 327 -1.07 12.69 13.23
C ARG A 327 -1.72 14.05 12.98
N GLY A 328 -1.28 14.72 11.92
CA GLY A 328 -1.82 15.99 11.42
C GLY A 328 -3.16 15.80 10.70
N PHE A 329 -4.05 15.03 11.32
CA PHE A 329 -5.32 14.61 10.77
C PHE A 329 -6.42 14.77 11.83
N VAL A 330 -6.98 15.97 11.85
CA VAL A 330 -8.10 16.34 12.74
C VAL A 330 -9.20 16.88 11.86
N TYR A 331 -10.35 16.24 11.82
CA TYR A 331 -11.52 16.74 11.10
C TYR A 331 -12.82 16.34 11.77
N ASN A 332 -13.85 17.17 11.53
CA ASN A 332 -15.20 16.87 11.96
C ASN A 332 -15.91 16.01 10.89
N HIS A 333 -16.26 14.78 11.22
CA HIS A 333 -16.99 13.86 10.32
C HIS A 333 -18.50 14.16 10.25
N HIS A 334 -18.98 15.16 10.98
CA HIS A 334 -20.35 15.69 10.91
C HIS A 334 -20.46 16.97 10.08
N LEU A 335 -19.57 17.15 9.08
CA LEU A 335 -19.66 18.27 8.15
C LEU A 335 -21.02 18.28 7.44
N ASP A 336 -21.62 19.47 7.33
CA ASP A 336 -22.82 19.64 6.53
C ASP A 336 -22.47 19.68 5.04
N TRP A 337 -22.73 18.59 4.34
CA TRP A 337 -22.46 18.49 2.91
C TRP A 337 -23.26 19.51 2.08
N LYS A 338 -24.35 20.09 2.60
CA LYS A 338 -25.13 21.14 1.95
C LYS A 338 -24.46 22.50 1.98
N ASP A 339 -23.54 22.73 2.92
CA ASP A 339 -22.74 23.94 2.98
C ASP A 339 -21.66 23.91 1.89
N PRO A 340 -21.69 24.77 0.85
CA PRO A 340 -20.68 24.80 -0.20
C PRO A 340 -19.31 25.26 0.30
N LYS A 341 -19.20 25.77 1.52
CA LYS A 341 -17.95 26.17 2.16
C LYS A 341 -17.35 25.10 3.07
N ALA A 342 -18.10 24.05 3.40
CA ALA A 342 -17.57 22.93 4.14
C ALA A 342 -16.59 22.14 3.26
N ASP A 343 -15.41 21.82 3.80
CA ASP A 343 -14.38 21.11 3.06
C ASP A 343 -13.42 20.36 4.01
N ARG A 344 -13.48 19.05 4.00
CA ARG A 344 -12.59 18.19 4.79
C ARG A 344 -11.11 18.45 4.46
N ALA A 345 -10.78 18.76 3.20
CA ALA A 345 -9.40 18.97 2.76
C ALA A 345 -8.69 20.11 3.52
N ARG A 346 -9.44 21.07 4.05
CA ARG A 346 -8.88 22.18 4.82
C ARG A 346 -8.42 21.82 6.21
N ALA A 347 -8.99 20.77 6.80
CA ALA A 347 -8.92 20.50 8.23
C ALA A 347 -7.49 20.36 8.78
N GLY A 348 -6.64 19.61 8.11
CA GLY A 348 -5.24 19.44 8.53
C GLY A 348 -4.50 20.78 8.64
N TYR A 349 -4.57 21.60 7.61
CA TYR A 349 -3.90 22.89 7.60
C TYR A 349 -4.51 23.87 8.64
N ASP A 350 -5.83 24.00 8.68
CA ASP A 350 -6.51 24.95 9.58
C ASP A 350 -6.23 24.66 11.05
N ASN A 351 -6.07 23.37 11.42
CA ASN A 351 -5.79 22.97 12.81
C ASN A 351 -4.31 23.07 13.19
N PHE A 352 -3.38 22.92 12.25
CA PHE A 352 -1.96 22.76 12.60
C PHE A 352 -1.06 23.94 12.18
N HIS A 353 -1.34 24.68 11.10
CA HIS A 353 -0.39 25.69 10.60
C HIS A 353 -0.07 26.80 11.60
N LYS A 354 -1.04 27.19 12.44
CA LYS A 354 -0.85 28.21 13.49
C LYS A 354 0.00 27.72 14.67
N LEU A 355 0.23 26.42 14.76
CA LEU A 355 1.02 25.79 15.81
C LEU A 355 2.49 25.60 15.40
N ASP A 356 2.91 26.14 14.24
CA ASP A 356 4.28 26.01 13.78
C ASP A 356 5.28 26.61 14.76
N GLY A 357 6.19 25.76 15.25
CA GLY A 357 7.16 26.14 16.29
C GLY A 357 6.64 26.05 17.73
N ALA A 358 5.38 25.62 17.96
CA ALA A 358 4.84 25.39 19.30
C ALA A 358 5.10 23.97 19.82
N PHE A 359 5.46 23.05 18.95
CA PHE A 359 5.81 21.67 19.31
C PHE A 359 7.24 21.56 19.83
N ASP A 360 7.44 20.75 20.87
CA ASP A 360 8.78 20.42 21.39
C ASP A 360 9.60 19.67 20.32
N ASP A 361 10.94 19.71 20.42
CA ASP A 361 11.88 19.22 19.39
C ASP A 361 11.83 17.71 19.10
N ASN A 362 11.27 16.92 20.01
CA ASN A 362 11.03 15.49 19.82
C ASN A 362 9.57 15.15 19.45
N VAL A 363 8.77 16.16 19.07
CA VAL A 363 7.47 15.95 18.40
C VAL A 363 7.64 16.05 16.89
N ILE A 364 7.01 15.14 16.19
CA ILE A 364 6.99 15.07 14.74
C ILE A 364 5.53 15.06 14.30
N VAL A 365 5.09 16.05 13.54
CA VAL A 365 3.75 16.06 12.97
C VAL A 365 3.75 15.14 11.73
N GLN A 366 2.96 14.07 11.83
CA GLN A 366 2.81 13.06 10.79
C GLN A 366 1.69 13.47 9.85
N ILE A 367 2.02 13.79 8.59
CA ILE A 367 1.12 14.37 7.60
C ILE A 367 0.85 13.35 6.50
N LYS A 368 -0.42 13.01 6.25
CA LYS A 368 -0.81 12.21 5.07
C LYS A 368 -0.32 12.90 3.80
N HIS A 369 0.07 12.12 2.78
CA HIS A 369 0.55 12.70 1.53
C HIS A 369 -0.46 13.64 0.88
N GLY A 370 -1.75 13.31 0.92
CA GLY A 370 -2.86 14.15 0.47
C GLY A 370 -3.71 14.68 1.64
N PRO A 371 -4.59 15.66 1.40
CA PRO A 371 -5.38 16.32 2.44
C PRO A 371 -6.63 15.54 2.87
N ILE A 372 -7.07 14.52 2.10
CA ILE A 372 -8.27 13.74 2.37
C ILE A 372 -7.96 12.45 3.09
N ASP A 373 -7.58 11.39 2.38
CA ASP A 373 -7.41 10.06 2.98
C ASP A 373 -6.84 8.99 2.04
N PHE A 374 -5.61 9.11 1.59
CA PHE A 374 -4.93 8.10 0.76
C PHE A 374 -5.73 7.65 -0.48
N GLN A 375 -6.45 8.58 -1.10
CA GLN A 375 -7.26 8.32 -2.28
C GLN A 375 -6.39 7.93 -3.49
N VAL A 376 -7.03 7.45 -4.54
CA VAL A 376 -6.34 7.06 -5.78
C VAL A 376 -5.49 8.19 -6.36
N ARG A 377 -5.94 9.45 -6.22
CA ARG A 377 -5.18 10.65 -6.52
C ARG A 377 -5.65 11.81 -5.62
N GLU A 378 -4.69 12.44 -4.98
CA GLU A 378 -4.89 13.66 -4.22
C GLU A 378 -3.76 14.64 -4.52
N PRO A 379 -3.99 15.96 -4.45
CA PRO A 379 -2.88 16.90 -4.40
C PRO A 379 -2.09 16.71 -3.10
N VAL A 380 -0.84 17.12 -3.09
CA VAL A 380 -0.04 17.08 -1.87
C VAL A 380 -0.62 18.00 -0.80
N SER A 381 -0.62 17.57 0.46
CA SER A 381 -1.13 18.37 1.58
C SER A 381 -0.40 19.72 1.70
N PRO A 382 -1.11 20.86 1.75
CA PRO A 382 -0.48 22.16 1.93
C PRO A 382 0.23 22.32 3.29
N LEU A 383 -0.07 21.44 4.25
CA LEU A 383 0.54 21.48 5.58
C LEU A 383 2.05 21.27 5.56
N PHE A 384 2.62 20.59 4.54
CA PHE A 384 4.07 20.47 4.38
C PHE A 384 4.76 21.83 4.23
N ALA A 385 4.10 22.81 3.62
CA ALA A 385 4.60 24.17 3.54
C ALA A 385 4.20 25.02 4.76
N GLY A 386 3.17 24.61 5.49
CA GLY A 386 2.63 25.31 6.64
C GLY A 386 3.40 25.10 7.95
N LEU A 387 4.25 24.07 8.04
CA LEU A 387 5.05 23.75 9.22
C LEU A 387 6.55 23.86 8.88
N GLN A 388 7.15 25.02 9.15
CA GLN A 388 8.53 25.33 8.78
C GLN A 388 9.52 25.19 9.95
N LYS A 389 9.01 25.26 11.19
CA LYS A 389 9.81 25.18 12.43
C LYS A 389 9.55 23.91 13.22
N THR A 390 8.58 23.13 12.77
CA THR A 390 8.15 21.88 13.39
C THR A 390 8.65 20.69 12.58
N ASN A 391 9.14 19.64 13.24
CA ASN A 391 9.52 18.42 12.56
C ASN A 391 8.29 17.77 11.91
N THR A 392 8.42 17.34 10.66
CA THR A 392 7.34 16.72 9.90
C THR A 392 7.76 15.37 9.34
N ALA A 393 6.83 14.44 9.27
CA ALA A 393 6.99 13.18 8.53
C ALA A 393 5.84 13.01 7.54
N ILE A 394 6.15 12.46 6.36
CA ILE A 394 5.10 12.06 5.43
C ILE A 394 4.51 10.71 5.86
N GLU A 395 3.17 10.64 5.92
CA GLU A 395 2.44 9.39 6.11
C GLU A 395 1.99 8.85 4.76
N LEU A 396 2.49 7.66 4.41
CA LEU A 396 2.10 6.91 3.21
C LEU A 396 1.32 5.66 3.61
N GLN A 397 0.38 5.24 2.80
CA GLN A 397 -0.37 4.01 3.05
C GLN A 397 0.10 2.91 2.10
N VAL A 398 0.77 1.90 2.64
CA VAL A 398 1.19 0.68 1.94
C VAL A 398 -0.01 -0.26 1.80
N SER A 399 -0.84 -0.34 2.85
CA SER A 399 -2.18 -0.95 2.80
C SER A 399 -3.07 -0.17 1.83
N GLN A 400 -3.81 -0.87 1.00
CA GLN A 400 -4.49 -0.29 -0.17
C GLN A 400 -5.97 0.01 0.14
N GLU A 401 -6.28 0.81 1.16
CA GLU A 401 -7.65 1.09 1.60
C GLU A 401 -8.57 1.54 0.45
N TYR A 402 -8.13 2.56 -0.30
CA TYR A 402 -8.87 3.11 -1.44
C TYR A 402 -8.28 2.69 -2.80
N THR A 403 -7.29 1.83 -2.80
CA THR A 403 -6.59 1.42 -4.02
C THR A 403 -6.68 -0.09 -4.27
N GLY A 404 -7.88 -0.65 -4.05
CA GLY A 404 -8.21 -2.02 -4.42
C GLY A 404 -7.93 -3.08 -3.37
N GLN A 405 -7.66 -2.69 -2.10
CA GLN A 405 -7.59 -3.55 -0.91
C GLN A 405 -6.76 -4.82 -1.11
N GLN A 406 -5.62 -4.69 -1.80
CA GLN A 406 -4.73 -5.80 -2.15
C GLN A 406 -5.41 -6.98 -2.88
N ARG A 407 -6.66 -6.80 -3.31
CA ARG A 407 -7.34 -7.68 -4.27
C ARG A 407 -6.98 -7.29 -5.69
N HIS A 408 -6.81 -5.98 -5.94
CA HIS A 408 -6.31 -5.44 -7.21
C HIS A 408 -4.81 -5.20 -7.13
N LEU A 409 -4.12 -5.40 -8.24
CA LEU A 409 -2.74 -5.00 -8.40
C LEU A 409 -2.68 -3.48 -8.55
N VAL A 410 -2.06 -2.82 -7.59
CA VAL A 410 -1.72 -1.39 -7.65
C VAL A 410 -0.36 -1.17 -7.00
N PHE A 411 0.64 -0.81 -7.81
CA PHE A 411 1.95 -0.42 -7.34
C PHE A 411 1.95 1.07 -7.02
N LEU A 412 2.05 1.40 -5.75
CA LEU A 412 1.84 2.75 -5.23
C LEU A 412 3.08 3.66 -5.32
N VAL A 413 4.23 3.10 -5.62
CA VAL A 413 5.50 3.85 -5.67
C VAL A 413 5.45 5.00 -6.67
N PRO A 414 4.86 4.89 -7.89
CA PRO A 414 4.71 6.03 -8.80
C PRO A 414 3.90 7.18 -8.16
N MET A 415 2.79 6.89 -7.49
CA MET A 415 1.98 7.88 -6.79
C MET A 415 2.77 8.57 -5.67
N TRP A 416 3.51 7.80 -4.86
CA TRP A 416 4.33 8.36 -3.80
C TRP A 416 5.48 9.21 -4.35
N ARG A 417 6.05 8.83 -5.51
CA ARG A 417 7.07 9.61 -6.20
C ARG A 417 6.52 10.96 -6.66
N GLU A 418 5.33 11.01 -7.24
CA GLU A 418 4.67 12.27 -7.61
C GLU A 418 4.51 13.17 -6.36
N ALA A 419 4.01 12.62 -5.26
CA ALA A 419 3.85 13.37 -4.01
C ALA A 419 5.20 13.89 -3.49
N LEU A 420 6.23 13.03 -3.41
CA LEU A 420 7.56 13.40 -2.92
C LEU A 420 8.28 14.41 -3.83
N ASP A 421 8.04 14.36 -5.13
CA ASP A 421 8.64 15.26 -6.12
C ASP A 421 7.89 16.57 -6.32
N THR A 422 6.66 16.68 -5.78
CA THR A 422 5.88 17.93 -5.85
C THR A 422 6.65 19.06 -5.18
N ASP A 423 6.94 20.10 -5.96
CA ASP A 423 7.57 21.32 -5.47
C ASP A 423 6.49 22.24 -4.87
N MET A 424 6.60 22.50 -3.57
CA MET A 424 5.69 23.42 -2.88
C MET A 424 5.89 24.87 -3.28
N MET A 425 6.88 25.19 -4.10
CA MET A 425 7.19 26.52 -4.65
C MET A 425 7.30 27.61 -3.56
N ILE A 426 7.88 27.23 -2.40
CA ILE A 426 8.06 28.13 -1.25
C ILE A 426 9.12 29.19 -1.56
N SER A 427 10.17 28.80 -2.27
CA SER A 427 11.31 29.63 -2.61
C SER A 427 11.83 29.31 -4.01
N LYS A 428 12.40 30.31 -4.68
CA LYS A 428 13.09 30.11 -5.96
C LYS A 428 14.54 29.59 -5.80
N THR A 429 15.09 29.68 -4.60
CA THR A 429 16.52 29.43 -4.35
C THR A 429 16.79 28.24 -3.46
N VAL A 430 15.80 27.79 -2.69
CA VAL A 430 15.90 26.63 -1.80
C VAL A 430 14.98 25.53 -2.34
N PRO A 431 15.45 24.28 -2.45
CA PRO A 431 14.59 23.16 -2.83
C PRO A 431 13.40 23.06 -1.88
N SER A 432 12.20 22.96 -2.41
CA SER A 432 10.97 22.89 -1.63
C SER A 432 10.05 21.74 -2.05
N ARG A 433 10.64 20.67 -2.57
CA ARG A 433 9.92 19.41 -2.79
C ARG A 433 9.57 18.77 -1.46
N VAL A 434 8.48 18.06 -1.40
CA VAL A 434 8.04 17.38 -0.17
C VAL A 434 9.16 16.52 0.42
N ARG A 435 9.88 15.75 -0.40
CA ARG A 435 11.02 14.95 0.05
C ARG A 435 12.13 15.79 0.69
N ASP A 436 12.36 17.02 0.21
CA ASP A 436 13.38 17.91 0.77
C ASP A 436 12.91 18.54 2.09
N ILE A 437 11.60 18.74 2.25
CA ILE A 437 10.99 19.22 3.49
C ILE A 437 11.14 18.17 4.59
N VAL A 438 10.63 16.94 4.36
CA VAL A 438 10.59 15.90 5.40
C VAL A 438 11.98 15.34 5.75
N THR A 439 12.99 15.55 4.89
CA THR A 439 14.38 15.19 5.17
C THR A 439 15.22 16.35 5.73
N GLY A 440 14.59 17.51 5.99
CA GLY A 440 15.25 18.67 6.60
C GLY A 440 16.13 19.51 5.67
N LYS A 441 16.13 19.24 4.36
CA LYS A 441 16.94 20.02 3.39
C LYS A 441 16.36 21.42 3.14
N THR A 442 15.06 21.61 3.30
CA THR A 442 14.38 22.89 3.04
C THR A 442 14.48 23.84 4.22
N PHE A 443 14.12 23.38 5.43
CA PHE A 443 13.99 24.22 6.60
C PHE A 443 15.11 24.03 7.65
N GLY A 444 16.07 23.16 7.37
CA GLY A 444 17.17 22.80 8.28
C GLY A 444 17.00 21.41 8.89
N PRO A 445 17.96 20.98 9.73
CA PRO A 445 17.97 19.64 10.30
C PRO A 445 16.63 19.29 10.95
N SER A 446 16.09 18.15 10.59
CA SER A 446 14.80 17.65 11.05
C SER A 446 14.95 16.23 11.63
N SER A 447 14.24 15.95 12.71
CA SER A 447 14.05 14.59 13.22
C SER A 447 12.90 13.86 12.49
N GLY A 448 12.33 14.45 11.43
CA GLY A 448 11.24 13.92 10.64
C GLY A 448 11.61 12.74 9.72
N GLY A 449 10.74 12.47 8.76
CA GLY A 449 10.97 11.41 7.79
C GLY A 449 9.71 10.77 7.21
N PHE A 450 9.62 9.43 7.29
CA PHE A 450 8.61 8.61 6.63
C PHE A 450 7.93 7.68 7.62
N VAL A 451 6.60 7.62 7.55
CA VAL A 451 5.79 6.65 8.28
C VAL A 451 4.87 5.94 7.28
N GLY A 452 4.87 4.61 7.28
CA GLY A 452 4.07 3.79 6.38
C GLY A 452 3.00 3.01 7.14
N VAL A 453 1.73 3.15 6.78
CA VAL A 453 0.65 2.28 7.26
C VAL A 453 0.70 0.99 6.46
N VAL A 454 1.02 -0.15 7.08
CA VAL A 454 1.35 -1.39 6.34
C VAL A 454 0.29 -2.48 6.52
N ASN A 455 -0.06 -2.82 7.77
CA ASN A 455 -1.14 -3.75 8.11
C ASN A 455 -0.90 -5.19 7.59
N VAL A 456 0.29 -5.73 7.88
CA VAL A 456 0.61 -7.13 7.54
C VAL A 456 -0.22 -8.12 8.33
N GLY A 457 -0.57 -9.26 7.72
CA GLY A 457 -1.39 -10.30 8.34
C GLY A 457 -0.78 -11.69 8.32
N LEU A 458 -1.58 -12.66 8.79
CA LEU A 458 -1.19 -14.07 8.92
C LEU A 458 -1.31 -14.87 7.62
N ASP A 459 -1.86 -14.30 6.55
CA ASP A 459 -1.93 -14.99 5.26
C ASP A 459 -0.54 -15.36 4.76
N ASP A 460 -0.46 -16.29 3.83
CA ASP A 460 0.81 -16.73 3.25
C ASP A 460 1.63 -15.58 2.69
N TYR A 461 0.97 -14.67 1.99
CA TYR A 461 1.56 -13.40 1.52
C TYR A 461 1.22 -12.28 2.50
N TRP A 462 2.22 -11.62 3.05
CA TRP A 462 2.10 -10.61 4.12
C TRP A 462 1.05 -9.52 3.89
N LEU A 463 0.81 -9.15 2.63
CA LEU A 463 -0.17 -8.17 2.20
C LEU A 463 -1.29 -8.80 1.35
N GLY A 464 -1.48 -10.12 1.43
CA GLY A 464 -2.52 -10.85 0.71
C GLY A 464 -2.24 -11.06 -0.78
N HIS A 465 -1.90 -10.03 -1.55
CA HIS A 465 -1.53 -10.15 -2.96
C HIS A 465 -0.02 -10.36 -3.10
N PRO A 466 0.46 -11.38 -3.86
CA PRO A 466 1.90 -11.65 -4.00
C PRO A 466 2.71 -10.45 -4.49
N LEU A 467 2.18 -9.69 -5.46
CA LEU A 467 2.86 -8.53 -6.03
C LEU A 467 2.73 -7.26 -5.16
N ALA A 468 1.81 -7.20 -4.19
CA ALA A 468 1.67 -6.04 -3.31
C ALA A 468 2.87 -5.85 -2.37
N MET A 469 3.69 -6.90 -2.16
CA MET A 469 4.94 -6.77 -1.39
C MET A 469 5.93 -5.78 -1.99
N ALA A 470 5.81 -5.46 -3.28
CA ALA A 470 6.55 -4.38 -3.93
C ALA A 470 6.27 -3.00 -3.30
N ASN A 471 5.07 -2.79 -2.74
CA ASN A 471 4.72 -1.54 -2.06
C ASN A 471 5.49 -1.39 -0.74
N LEU A 472 5.57 -2.43 0.09
CA LEU A 472 6.38 -2.38 1.31
C LEU A 472 7.86 -2.21 1.01
N TYR A 473 8.37 -2.94 0.01
CA TYR A 473 9.75 -2.80 -0.46
C TYR A 473 10.02 -1.36 -0.91
N GLY A 474 9.16 -0.82 -1.77
CA GLY A 474 9.28 0.52 -2.32
C GLY A 474 9.17 1.61 -1.28
N PHE A 475 8.28 1.46 -0.29
CA PHE A 475 8.21 2.36 0.86
C PHE A 475 9.56 2.43 1.59
N GLY A 476 10.16 1.29 1.95
CA GLY A 476 11.44 1.26 2.63
C GLY A 476 12.57 1.88 1.79
N ARG A 477 12.60 1.58 0.47
CA ARG A 477 13.62 2.15 -0.43
C ARG A 477 13.48 3.67 -0.57
N LEU A 478 12.25 4.21 -0.67
CA LEU A 478 12.00 5.66 -0.69
C LEU A 478 12.30 6.32 0.65
N ALA A 479 12.02 5.66 1.76
CA ALA A 479 12.38 6.16 3.09
C ALA A 479 13.90 6.23 3.30
N TRP A 480 14.65 5.30 2.69
CA TRP A 480 16.12 5.32 2.67
C TRP A 480 16.66 6.41 1.74
N ASP A 481 16.25 6.39 0.48
CA ASP A 481 16.63 7.35 -0.55
C ASP A 481 15.40 7.79 -1.38
N PRO A 482 14.79 8.94 -1.05
CA PRO A 482 13.60 9.42 -1.74
C PRO A 482 13.90 9.93 -3.17
N THR A 483 15.10 9.78 -3.68
CA THR A 483 15.45 10.14 -5.06
C THR A 483 15.39 8.96 -6.04
N LEU A 484 15.25 7.73 -5.53
CA LEU A 484 15.14 6.54 -6.37
C LEU A 484 13.91 6.63 -7.28
N SER A 485 14.05 6.19 -8.53
CA SER A 485 12.92 6.15 -9.46
C SER A 485 12.04 4.91 -9.22
N SER A 486 10.78 4.99 -9.66
CA SER A 486 9.83 3.88 -9.57
C SER A 486 10.31 2.67 -10.36
N GLU A 487 10.92 2.89 -11.53
CA GLU A 487 11.47 1.85 -12.40
C GLU A 487 12.64 1.13 -11.71
N ALA A 488 13.55 1.87 -11.08
CA ALA A 488 14.68 1.28 -10.36
C ALA A 488 14.20 0.41 -9.18
N ILE A 489 13.20 0.87 -8.45
CA ILE A 489 12.62 0.14 -7.32
C ILE A 489 11.88 -1.14 -7.81
N ALA A 490 11.12 -1.04 -8.89
CA ALA A 490 10.41 -2.17 -9.48
C ALA A 490 11.38 -3.24 -9.96
N ASP A 491 12.39 -2.88 -10.77
CA ASP A 491 13.41 -3.82 -11.27
C ASP A 491 14.21 -4.47 -10.13
N GLU A 492 14.61 -3.69 -9.11
CA GLU A 492 15.32 -4.20 -7.94
C GLU A 492 14.46 -5.23 -7.18
N TRP A 493 13.19 -4.91 -6.91
CA TRP A 493 12.27 -5.82 -6.24
C TRP A 493 11.99 -7.09 -7.05
N THR A 494 11.77 -6.95 -8.36
CA THR A 494 11.51 -8.09 -9.25
C THR A 494 12.69 -9.05 -9.28
N ARG A 495 13.92 -8.54 -9.38
CA ARG A 495 15.14 -9.36 -9.35
C ARG A 495 15.29 -10.12 -8.03
N LEU A 496 15.06 -9.47 -6.91
CA LEU A 496 15.16 -10.06 -5.59
C LEU A 496 14.12 -11.16 -5.37
N THR A 497 12.91 -10.96 -5.90
CA THR A 497 11.77 -11.86 -5.67
C THR A 497 11.72 -13.02 -6.68
N PHE A 498 11.96 -12.74 -7.97
CA PHE A 498 11.76 -13.70 -9.07
C PHE A 498 13.05 -14.07 -9.81
N GLY A 499 14.17 -13.40 -9.52
CA GLY A 499 15.45 -13.60 -10.18
C GLY A 499 15.64 -12.76 -11.44
N ASN A 500 16.69 -13.09 -12.21
CA ASN A 500 17.20 -12.21 -13.26
C ASN A 500 16.75 -12.59 -14.70
N ASP A 501 15.72 -13.45 -14.87
CA ASP A 501 15.17 -13.76 -16.20
C ASP A 501 14.64 -12.48 -16.89
N PRO A 502 15.15 -12.11 -18.07
CA PRO A 502 14.79 -10.84 -18.70
C PRO A 502 13.31 -10.71 -19.07
N GLN A 503 12.62 -11.82 -19.39
CA GLN A 503 11.20 -11.80 -19.70
C GLN A 503 10.37 -11.60 -18.44
N VAL A 504 10.72 -12.32 -17.34
CA VAL A 504 10.05 -12.16 -16.05
C VAL A 504 10.16 -10.72 -15.58
N ARG A 505 11.35 -10.13 -15.63
CA ARG A 505 11.59 -8.74 -15.27
C ARG A 505 10.75 -7.80 -16.12
N SER A 506 10.86 -7.89 -17.44
CA SER A 506 10.15 -6.98 -18.36
C SER A 506 8.63 -7.01 -18.16
N VAL A 507 8.04 -8.19 -17.90
CA VAL A 507 6.59 -8.31 -17.71
C VAL A 507 6.18 -7.81 -16.34
N ILE A 508 6.86 -8.23 -15.26
CA ILE A 508 6.46 -7.85 -13.90
C ILE A 508 6.67 -6.35 -13.67
N ASP A 509 7.82 -5.80 -14.11
CA ASP A 509 8.08 -4.36 -13.98
C ASP A 509 7.02 -3.53 -14.73
N LYS A 510 6.64 -3.95 -15.95
CA LYS A 510 5.58 -3.29 -16.70
C LYS A 510 4.23 -3.36 -15.98
N LEU A 511 3.84 -4.55 -15.52
CA LEU A 511 2.58 -4.74 -14.77
C LEU A 511 2.53 -3.84 -13.52
N GLN A 512 3.63 -3.76 -12.78
CA GLN A 512 3.73 -2.90 -11.60
C GLN A 512 3.60 -1.42 -11.98
N LEU A 513 4.44 -0.93 -12.88
CA LEU A 513 4.53 0.49 -13.23
C LEU A 513 3.24 1.04 -13.85
N ASP A 514 2.52 0.24 -14.64
CA ASP A 514 1.29 0.67 -15.29
C ASP A 514 0.07 0.59 -14.34
N SER A 515 0.15 -0.21 -13.27
CA SER A 515 -1.02 -0.63 -12.47
C SER A 515 -1.76 0.51 -11.78
N TRP A 516 -1.05 1.51 -11.22
CA TRP A 516 -1.69 2.66 -10.58
C TRP A 516 -2.52 3.49 -11.57
N HIS A 517 -1.96 3.83 -12.72
CA HIS A 517 -2.67 4.59 -13.75
C HIS A 517 -3.85 3.80 -14.34
N ILE A 518 -3.72 2.49 -14.47
CA ILE A 518 -4.82 1.62 -14.90
C ILE A 518 -5.94 1.67 -13.87
N TYR A 519 -5.60 1.55 -12.57
CA TYR A 519 -6.57 1.60 -11.48
C TYR A 519 -7.27 2.97 -11.41
N GLU A 520 -6.51 4.07 -11.46
CA GLU A 520 -7.06 5.42 -11.52
C GLU A 520 -8.04 5.59 -12.70
N SER A 521 -7.66 5.07 -13.89
CA SER A 521 -8.45 5.22 -15.10
C SER A 521 -9.84 4.61 -15.01
N TYR A 522 -10.00 3.46 -14.34
CA TYR A 522 -11.33 2.83 -14.21
C TYR A 522 -12.04 3.12 -12.89
N THR A 523 -11.45 3.92 -11.98
CA THR A 523 -12.09 4.25 -10.69
C THR A 523 -12.40 5.73 -10.52
N GLY A 524 -11.42 6.64 -10.59
CA GLY A 524 -11.62 8.06 -10.30
C GLY A 524 -10.63 8.98 -11.01
N PRO A 525 -10.76 9.20 -12.32
CA PRO A 525 -9.87 10.07 -13.09
C PRO A 525 -10.09 11.55 -12.77
N LEU A 526 -9.17 12.40 -13.23
CA LEU A 526 -9.22 13.87 -13.14
C LEU A 526 -9.24 14.43 -11.71
N GLY A 527 -8.88 13.63 -10.71
CA GLY A 527 -8.92 14.08 -9.30
C GLY A 527 -10.33 14.14 -8.71
N ALA A 528 -11.30 13.40 -9.27
CA ALA A 528 -12.65 13.27 -8.71
C ALA A 528 -12.66 12.62 -7.33
N GLY A 529 -11.55 12.02 -6.92
CA GLY A 529 -11.45 11.16 -5.76
C GLY A 529 -11.85 9.73 -6.09
N THR A 530 -11.82 8.86 -5.12
CA THR A 530 -12.27 7.49 -5.30
C THR A 530 -13.79 7.45 -5.24
N LEU A 531 -14.45 7.10 -6.35
CA LEU A 531 -15.92 7.02 -6.46
C LEU A 531 -16.46 5.72 -5.84
N THR A 532 -15.94 5.36 -4.68
CA THR A 532 -16.29 4.15 -3.93
C THR A 532 -17.32 4.44 -2.86
N ASP A 533 -17.96 3.41 -2.31
CA ASP A 533 -18.74 3.54 -1.09
C ASP A 533 -17.84 3.99 0.06
N ILE A 534 -18.08 5.22 0.55
CA ILE A 534 -17.30 5.84 1.61
C ILE A 534 -17.77 5.44 3.03
N ILE A 535 -18.96 4.86 3.16
CA ILE A 535 -19.57 4.56 4.46
C ILE A 535 -19.22 3.14 4.94
N GLY A 536 -18.04 2.65 4.67
CA GLY A 536 -17.68 1.36 5.23
C GLY A 536 -16.52 0.67 4.57
N ILE A 537 -16.73 0.13 3.38
CA ILE A 537 -15.82 -0.87 2.81
C ILE A 537 -14.71 -0.25 1.97
N HIS A 538 -14.94 0.84 1.23
CA HIS A 538 -13.95 1.56 0.41
C HIS A 538 -13.36 0.73 -0.74
N PHE A 539 -14.12 -0.16 -1.36
CA PHE A 539 -13.58 -1.11 -2.33
C PHE A 539 -14.18 -1.03 -3.73
N GLY A 540 -15.48 -1.30 -3.86
CA GLY A 540 -16.19 -1.28 -5.15
C GLY A 540 -16.79 0.08 -5.49
N PRO A 541 -17.37 0.25 -6.69
CA PRO A 541 -18.06 1.47 -7.04
C PRO A 541 -19.23 1.75 -6.12
N GLY A 542 -19.49 3.02 -5.86
CA GLY A 542 -20.58 3.49 -5.03
C GLY A 542 -20.70 4.99 -5.15
N ILE A 543 -20.99 5.49 -6.37
CA ILE A 543 -20.92 6.91 -6.71
C ILE A 543 -21.93 7.69 -5.87
N GLU A 544 -23.16 7.20 -5.77
CA GLU A 544 -24.22 7.83 -4.99
C GLU A 544 -23.87 7.87 -3.48
N SER A 545 -23.22 6.84 -2.93
CA SER A 545 -22.82 6.79 -1.52
C SER A 545 -21.62 7.68 -1.19
N SER A 546 -20.80 8.04 -2.16
CA SER A 546 -19.67 8.95 -2.00
C SER A 546 -20.09 10.40 -1.85
N GLU A 547 -21.35 10.73 -2.16
CA GLU A 547 -21.96 12.05 -2.03
C GLU A 547 -22.86 12.17 -0.81
N ARG A 548 -23.29 13.41 -0.50
CA ARG A 548 -24.37 13.75 0.43
C ARG A 548 -24.20 13.17 1.83
N ASN A 549 -22.96 13.01 2.30
CA ASN A 549 -22.68 12.51 3.65
C ASN A 549 -21.66 13.38 4.38
N GLY A 550 -21.54 13.26 5.71
CA GLY A 550 -20.64 14.05 6.56
C GLY A 550 -19.16 13.69 6.46
N TRP A 551 -18.79 12.60 5.77
CA TRP A 551 -17.41 12.18 5.63
C TRP A 551 -16.61 13.02 4.63
N GLY A 552 -17.32 13.83 3.78
CA GLY A 552 -16.72 14.93 3.03
C GLY A 552 -15.76 14.55 1.90
N GLN A 553 -16.14 13.59 1.09
CA GLN A 553 -15.43 13.27 -0.15
C GLN A 553 -16.29 13.61 -1.37
N TRP A 554 -16.89 14.79 -1.35
CA TRP A 554 -17.91 15.15 -2.32
C TRP A 554 -17.30 15.51 -3.66
N HIS A 555 -17.69 14.78 -4.71
CA HIS A 555 -17.40 15.13 -6.09
C HIS A 555 -18.37 16.19 -6.64
N ARG A 556 -19.43 16.55 -5.88
CA ARG A 556 -20.41 17.58 -6.24
C ARG A 556 -20.99 17.41 -7.65
N ALA A 557 -21.21 16.16 -8.06
CA ALA A 557 -21.81 15.88 -9.36
C ALA A 557 -23.32 16.05 -9.29
N ASP A 558 -23.85 16.79 -10.27
CA ASP A 558 -25.28 16.99 -10.52
C ASP A 558 -25.51 17.08 -12.04
N GLN A 559 -26.70 17.50 -12.45
CA GLN A 559 -27.03 17.64 -13.89
C GLN A 559 -26.18 18.69 -14.63
N ASP A 560 -25.61 19.66 -13.94
CA ASP A 560 -24.92 20.82 -14.51
C ASP A 560 -23.39 20.65 -14.55
N GLY A 561 -22.80 19.85 -13.64
CA GLY A 561 -21.37 19.74 -13.56
C GLY A 561 -20.83 18.79 -12.48
N ILE A 562 -19.52 18.81 -12.31
CA ILE A 562 -18.78 17.95 -11.40
C ILE A 562 -17.54 18.65 -10.85
N GLY A 563 -17.08 18.21 -9.69
CA GLY A 563 -15.86 18.69 -9.02
C GLY A 563 -16.18 19.61 -7.85
N MET A 564 -15.23 19.73 -6.95
CA MET A 564 -15.36 20.58 -5.77
C MET A 564 -14.76 21.98 -6.05
N ASP A 565 -15.55 23.06 -5.94
CA ASP A 565 -14.98 24.41 -6.01
C ASP A 565 -14.16 24.71 -4.75
N ARG A 566 -12.86 24.59 -4.88
CA ARG A 566 -11.86 24.84 -3.83
C ARG A 566 -11.08 26.15 -4.05
N THR A 567 -11.52 26.98 -5.01
CA THR A 567 -10.89 28.26 -5.30
C THR A 567 -10.99 29.24 -4.14
N VAL A 568 -10.07 30.20 -4.11
CA VAL A 568 -10.09 31.30 -3.14
C VAL A 568 -11.20 32.27 -3.50
N ALA A 569 -11.46 32.46 -4.80
CA ALA A 569 -12.39 33.44 -5.30
C ALA A 569 -13.86 33.09 -4.97
N THR A 570 -14.29 31.89 -5.19
CA THR A 570 -15.72 31.50 -5.11
C THR A 570 -15.95 30.25 -4.24
N GLY A 571 -14.96 29.39 -4.10
CA GLY A 571 -15.05 28.11 -3.45
C GLY A 571 -14.79 28.12 -1.95
N THR A 572 -14.29 26.98 -1.45
CA THR A 572 -13.98 26.76 -0.03
C THR A 572 -12.73 27.51 0.43
N GLY A 573 -11.89 27.98 -0.52
CA GLY A 573 -10.62 28.65 -0.24
C GLY A 573 -9.48 27.71 0.12
N TYR A 574 -9.62 26.39 -0.08
CA TYR A 574 -8.57 25.42 0.16
C TYR A 574 -7.28 25.76 -0.60
N ILE A 575 -7.38 26.15 -1.87
CA ILE A 575 -6.22 26.52 -2.70
C ILE A 575 -5.37 27.61 -2.04
N GLY A 576 -6.00 28.51 -1.28
CA GLY A 576 -5.29 29.57 -0.53
C GLY A 576 -4.41 29.06 0.62
N GLN A 577 -4.47 27.78 0.97
CA GLN A 577 -3.58 27.18 1.97
C GLN A 577 -2.20 26.85 1.41
N TYR A 578 -2.05 26.80 0.07
CA TYR A 578 -0.75 26.62 -0.58
C TYR A 578 0.09 27.91 -0.60
N PRO A 579 1.41 27.80 -0.73
CA PRO A 579 2.26 28.95 -1.01
C PRO A 579 1.80 29.71 -2.25
N PRO A 580 1.96 31.06 -2.30
CA PRO A 580 1.31 31.89 -3.31
C PRO A 580 1.55 31.49 -4.77
N ALA A 581 2.76 31.00 -5.08
CA ALA A 581 3.09 30.60 -6.46
C ALA A 581 2.37 29.32 -6.87
N LEU A 582 2.25 28.35 -5.97
CA LEU A 582 1.54 27.08 -6.23
C LEU A 582 0.02 27.32 -6.18
N ALA A 583 -0.46 28.15 -5.25
CA ALA A 583 -1.86 28.56 -5.19
C ALA A 583 -2.29 29.19 -6.52
N ALA A 584 -1.51 30.13 -7.07
CA ALA A 584 -1.82 30.75 -8.36
C ALA A 584 -1.90 29.75 -9.52
N LYS A 585 -1.07 28.69 -9.48
CA LYS A 585 -1.13 27.60 -10.48
C LYS A 585 -2.45 26.82 -10.37
N TYR A 586 -2.88 26.50 -9.16
CA TYR A 586 -4.09 25.70 -8.92
C TYR A 586 -5.39 26.51 -9.06
N GLU A 587 -5.36 27.83 -8.76
CA GLU A 587 -6.52 28.72 -8.85
C GLU A 587 -7.02 28.91 -10.29
N SER A 588 -6.16 28.78 -11.26
CA SER A 588 -6.48 29.03 -12.66
C SER A 588 -6.78 27.76 -13.44
N LEU A 589 -7.97 27.69 -14.04
CA LEU A 589 -8.35 26.62 -14.98
C LEU A 589 -7.39 26.46 -16.18
N LYS A 590 -6.54 27.47 -16.46
CA LYS A 590 -5.53 27.40 -17.53
C LYS A 590 -4.25 26.70 -17.13
N THR A 591 -3.99 26.58 -15.82
CA THR A 591 -2.70 26.10 -15.31
C THR A 591 -2.83 24.96 -14.31
N VAL A 592 -4.04 24.69 -13.81
CA VAL A 592 -4.30 23.49 -13.00
C VAL A 592 -4.08 22.25 -13.87
N PRO A 593 -3.33 21.23 -13.40
CA PRO A 593 -3.21 19.97 -14.13
C PRO A 593 -4.56 19.27 -14.29
N ASP A 594 -4.82 18.68 -15.45
CA ASP A 594 -6.08 17.96 -15.70
C ASP A 594 -6.32 16.86 -14.66
N GLU A 595 -5.26 16.19 -14.19
CA GLU A 595 -5.31 15.12 -13.18
C GLU A 595 -5.82 15.59 -11.80
N LEU A 596 -5.81 16.90 -11.53
CA LEU A 596 -6.30 17.53 -10.30
C LEU A 596 -7.49 18.45 -10.52
N LEU A 597 -8.00 18.53 -11.75
CA LEU A 597 -9.05 19.50 -12.12
C LEU A 597 -10.27 19.38 -11.21
N LEU A 598 -10.85 18.20 -11.07
CA LEU A 598 -12.09 18.00 -10.32
C LEU A 598 -11.89 18.05 -8.80
N PHE A 599 -10.65 17.87 -8.34
CA PHE A 599 -10.32 18.14 -6.95
C PHE A 599 -10.34 19.64 -6.64
N MET A 600 -9.84 20.47 -7.57
CA MET A 600 -9.63 21.92 -7.35
C MET A 600 -10.82 22.78 -7.80
N HIS A 601 -11.54 22.36 -8.81
CA HIS A 601 -12.57 23.16 -9.47
C HIS A 601 -13.85 22.36 -9.70
N HIS A 602 -15.00 23.06 -9.58
CA HIS A 602 -16.26 22.62 -10.14
C HIS A 602 -16.40 23.13 -11.58
N VAL A 603 -16.68 22.23 -12.52
CA VAL A 603 -16.76 22.57 -13.94
C VAL A 603 -17.97 21.88 -14.60
N PRO A 604 -18.57 22.48 -15.65
CA PRO A 604 -19.59 21.79 -16.42
C PRO A 604 -19.01 20.59 -17.18
N TYR A 605 -19.85 19.63 -17.50
CA TYR A 605 -19.45 18.39 -18.18
C TYR A 605 -18.84 18.59 -19.58
N ASP A 606 -19.22 19.67 -20.26
CA ASP A 606 -18.69 20.04 -21.57
C ASP A 606 -17.39 20.88 -21.51
N TYR A 607 -16.89 21.18 -20.28
CA TYR A 607 -15.60 21.84 -20.10
C TYR A 607 -14.50 21.07 -20.83
N ARG A 608 -13.62 21.79 -21.56
CA ARG A 608 -12.55 21.19 -22.34
C ARG A 608 -11.24 21.14 -21.57
N LEU A 609 -10.77 19.94 -21.35
CA LEU A 609 -9.44 19.65 -20.81
C LEU A 609 -8.33 20.16 -21.75
N HIS A 610 -7.10 20.23 -21.26
CA HIS A 610 -5.93 20.57 -22.08
C HIS A 610 -5.74 19.59 -23.27
N SER A 611 -6.20 18.36 -23.13
CA SER A 611 -6.26 17.37 -24.22
C SER A 611 -7.27 17.71 -25.31
N GLY A 612 -8.16 18.67 -25.11
CA GLY A 612 -9.26 19.05 -26.00
C GLY A 612 -10.53 18.19 -25.86
N LYS A 613 -10.51 17.11 -25.08
CA LYS A 613 -11.71 16.32 -24.72
C LYS A 613 -12.59 17.09 -23.75
N THR A 614 -13.88 16.83 -23.77
CA THR A 614 -14.78 17.29 -22.68
C THR A 614 -14.58 16.42 -21.44
N VAL A 615 -14.87 16.96 -20.25
CA VAL A 615 -14.78 16.24 -18.97
C VAL A 615 -15.58 14.94 -19.04
N ILE A 616 -16.85 15.01 -19.46
CA ILE A 616 -17.70 13.81 -19.53
C ILE A 616 -17.14 12.76 -20.50
N GLN A 617 -16.68 13.17 -21.69
CA GLN A 617 -16.09 12.24 -22.64
C GLN A 617 -14.78 11.63 -22.13
N HIS A 618 -14.01 12.37 -21.35
CA HIS A 618 -12.82 11.84 -20.71
C HIS A 618 -13.18 10.79 -19.64
N ILE A 619 -14.22 11.03 -18.85
CA ILE A 619 -14.71 10.05 -17.85
C ILE A 619 -15.07 8.74 -18.56
N TYR A 620 -15.90 8.78 -19.63
CA TYR A 620 -16.24 7.57 -20.39
C TYR A 620 -15.01 6.89 -20.98
N ASP A 621 -14.18 7.63 -21.71
CA ASP A 621 -12.98 7.07 -22.37
C ASP A 621 -12.01 6.44 -21.37
N SER A 622 -11.81 7.07 -20.22
CA SER A 622 -10.91 6.61 -19.18
C SER A 622 -11.37 5.27 -18.60
N HIS A 623 -12.67 5.15 -18.26
CA HIS A 623 -13.20 3.92 -17.66
C HIS A 623 -13.16 2.75 -18.66
N TYR A 624 -13.53 2.97 -19.92
CA TYR A 624 -13.44 1.93 -20.97
C TYR A 624 -11.99 1.53 -21.25
N ALA A 625 -11.07 2.50 -21.33
CA ALA A 625 -9.65 2.21 -21.55
C ALA A 625 -9.01 1.51 -20.35
N GLY A 626 -9.35 1.93 -19.13
CA GLY A 626 -8.85 1.34 -17.89
C GLY A 626 -9.28 -0.12 -17.72
N ALA A 627 -10.56 -0.43 -17.96
CA ALA A 627 -11.06 -1.80 -17.91
C ALA A 627 -10.39 -2.69 -18.99
N ALA A 628 -10.22 -2.18 -20.19
CA ALA A 628 -9.51 -2.89 -21.27
C ALA A 628 -8.02 -3.14 -20.90
N ALA A 629 -7.36 -2.16 -20.28
CA ALA A 629 -5.98 -2.31 -19.83
C ALA A 629 -5.84 -3.33 -18.70
N ALA A 630 -6.76 -3.33 -17.72
CA ALA A 630 -6.81 -4.35 -16.67
C ALA A 630 -6.98 -5.77 -17.25
N ALA A 631 -7.84 -5.93 -18.26
CA ALA A 631 -8.00 -7.20 -18.96
C ALA A 631 -6.72 -7.62 -19.73
N ALA A 632 -5.99 -6.67 -20.32
CA ALA A 632 -4.75 -6.95 -21.03
C ALA A 632 -3.63 -7.46 -20.10
N GLN A 633 -3.60 -7.02 -18.83
CA GLN A 633 -2.63 -7.50 -17.84
C GLN A 633 -2.71 -9.01 -17.61
N VAL A 634 -3.90 -9.62 -17.73
CA VAL A 634 -4.07 -11.08 -17.64
C VAL A 634 -3.25 -11.79 -18.71
N GLY A 635 -3.33 -11.34 -19.97
CA GLY A 635 -2.57 -11.94 -21.09
C GLY A 635 -1.06 -11.74 -20.97
N GLU A 636 -0.62 -10.59 -20.42
CA GLU A 636 0.79 -10.34 -20.14
C GLU A 636 1.31 -11.32 -19.08
N TRP A 637 0.55 -11.52 -17.99
CA TRP A 637 0.89 -12.46 -16.93
C TRP A 637 0.94 -13.92 -17.43
N GLU A 638 -0.02 -14.33 -18.27
CA GLU A 638 -0.06 -15.67 -18.86
C GLU A 638 1.25 -16.06 -19.57
N SER A 639 1.98 -15.07 -20.12
CA SER A 639 3.27 -15.27 -20.77
C SER A 639 4.38 -15.77 -19.83
N LEU A 640 4.16 -15.70 -18.51
CA LEU A 640 5.09 -16.12 -17.47
C LEU A 640 4.83 -17.54 -16.96
N ARG A 641 3.85 -18.26 -17.51
CA ARG A 641 3.55 -19.64 -17.10
C ARG A 641 4.79 -20.54 -17.21
N GLY A 642 5.12 -21.22 -16.11
CA GLY A 642 6.29 -22.10 -16.02
C GLY A 642 7.63 -21.38 -15.83
N LYS A 643 7.66 -20.04 -15.76
CA LYS A 643 8.87 -19.24 -15.51
C LYS A 643 9.04 -18.80 -14.06
N ILE A 644 7.95 -18.78 -13.31
CA ILE A 644 7.90 -18.43 -11.89
C ILE A 644 7.27 -19.58 -11.10
N PRO A 645 7.39 -19.60 -9.75
CA PRO A 645 6.79 -20.65 -8.94
C PRO A 645 5.28 -20.77 -9.20
N GLU A 646 4.81 -21.99 -9.45
CA GLU A 646 3.43 -22.28 -9.87
C GLU A 646 2.39 -21.73 -8.90
N ARG A 647 2.61 -21.85 -7.59
CA ARG A 647 1.70 -21.31 -6.56
C ARG A 647 1.53 -19.81 -6.71
N THR A 648 2.61 -19.06 -6.84
CA THR A 648 2.58 -17.61 -7.03
C THR A 648 1.94 -17.24 -8.37
N TYR A 649 2.24 -18.02 -9.43
CA TYR A 649 1.63 -17.82 -10.74
C TYR A 649 0.11 -17.91 -10.66
N LEU A 650 -0.41 -18.98 -10.08
CA LEU A 650 -1.86 -19.22 -9.99
C LEU A 650 -2.57 -18.17 -9.11
N GLU A 651 -1.97 -17.77 -7.99
CA GLU A 651 -2.56 -16.76 -7.12
C GLU A 651 -2.64 -15.38 -7.80
N VAL A 652 -1.59 -14.96 -8.52
CA VAL A 652 -1.62 -13.70 -9.27
C VAL A 652 -2.58 -13.79 -10.46
N ASP A 653 -2.60 -14.91 -11.19
CA ASP A 653 -3.55 -15.14 -12.30
C ASP A 653 -5.00 -14.99 -11.84
N ARG A 654 -5.36 -15.62 -10.71
CA ARG A 654 -6.69 -15.51 -10.10
C ARG A 654 -7.04 -14.05 -9.79
N ARG A 655 -6.12 -13.30 -9.17
CA ARG A 655 -6.35 -11.92 -8.78
C ARG A 655 -6.44 -10.97 -9.97
N LEU A 656 -5.61 -11.13 -10.99
CA LEU A 656 -5.69 -10.32 -12.20
C LEU A 656 -6.98 -10.58 -12.99
N ARG A 657 -7.46 -11.84 -13.03
CA ARG A 657 -8.77 -12.15 -13.63
C ARG A 657 -9.92 -11.55 -12.85
N TYR A 658 -9.87 -11.60 -11.53
CA TYR A 658 -10.84 -10.93 -10.68
C TYR A 658 -10.81 -9.41 -10.94
N GLN A 659 -9.63 -8.78 -10.92
CA GLN A 659 -9.48 -7.34 -11.19
C GLN A 659 -10.03 -6.95 -12.57
N ALA A 660 -9.76 -7.75 -13.60
CA ALA A 660 -10.29 -7.51 -14.95
C ALA A 660 -11.82 -7.53 -14.98
N GLY A 661 -12.44 -8.47 -14.27
CA GLY A 661 -13.91 -8.54 -14.14
C GLY A 661 -14.47 -7.38 -13.33
N HIS A 662 -13.85 -7.05 -12.19
CA HIS A 662 -14.29 -5.95 -11.34
C HIS A 662 -14.08 -4.57 -11.99
N ALA A 663 -13.05 -4.41 -12.84
CA ALA A 663 -12.88 -3.19 -13.64
C ALA A 663 -14.01 -2.97 -14.65
N ILE A 664 -14.70 -4.02 -15.11
CA ILE A 664 -15.93 -3.92 -15.92
C ILE A 664 -17.07 -3.37 -15.06
N VAL A 665 -17.22 -3.86 -13.82
CA VAL A 665 -18.24 -3.35 -12.87
C VAL A 665 -18.02 -1.86 -12.61
N TRP A 666 -16.76 -1.44 -12.33
CA TRP A 666 -16.42 -0.03 -12.19
C TRP A 666 -16.73 0.80 -13.42
N ARG A 667 -16.36 0.30 -14.61
CA ARG A 667 -16.60 0.97 -15.88
C ARG A 667 -18.09 1.23 -16.11
N ASP A 668 -18.90 0.20 -15.94
CA ASP A 668 -20.35 0.28 -16.20
C ASP A 668 -21.01 1.17 -15.15
N ALA A 669 -20.78 0.91 -13.86
CA ALA A 669 -21.37 1.69 -12.77
C ALA A 669 -21.08 3.20 -12.90
N VAL A 670 -19.83 3.58 -13.16
CA VAL A 670 -19.47 5.00 -13.25
C VAL A 670 -20.00 5.62 -14.54
N ALA A 671 -19.85 4.93 -15.69
CA ALA A 671 -20.29 5.46 -16.96
C ALA A 671 -21.83 5.62 -17.04
N GLU A 672 -22.59 4.64 -16.58
CA GLU A 672 -24.05 4.65 -16.56
C GLU A 672 -24.58 5.72 -15.58
N TRP A 673 -23.98 5.83 -14.37
CA TRP A 673 -24.36 6.85 -13.40
C TRP A 673 -24.15 8.28 -13.94
N PHE A 674 -23.03 8.54 -14.58
CA PHE A 674 -22.76 9.87 -15.18
C PHE A 674 -23.60 10.13 -16.40
N HIS A 675 -23.94 9.10 -17.19
CA HIS A 675 -24.87 9.25 -18.32
C HIS A 675 -26.28 9.63 -17.85
N GLU A 676 -26.82 8.91 -16.86
CA GLU A 676 -28.13 9.23 -16.29
C GLU A 676 -28.13 10.62 -15.64
N THR A 677 -27.08 10.97 -14.89
CA THR A 677 -27.00 12.24 -14.16
C THR A 677 -26.85 13.44 -15.10
N SER A 678 -25.97 13.35 -16.12
CA SER A 678 -25.68 14.47 -17.03
C SER A 678 -26.62 14.52 -18.23
N GLY A 679 -27.23 13.40 -18.62
CA GLY A 679 -27.98 13.28 -19.87
C GLY A 679 -27.13 13.42 -21.13
N ILE A 680 -25.79 13.28 -21.04
CA ILE A 680 -24.87 13.48 -22.19
C ILE A 680 -24.37 12.12 -22.67
N ASP A 681 -24.68 11.80 -23.93
CA ASP A 681 -24.29 10.53 -24.56
C ASP A 681 -22.76 10.39 -24.71
N ASP A 682 -22.26 9.17 -24.55
CA ASP A 682 -20.91 8.81 -25.02
C ASP A 682 -20.83 8.90 -26.55
N ARG A 683 -19.89 9.68 -27.07
CA ARG A 683 -19.71 9.89 -28.53
C ARG A 683 -19.42 8.60 -29.29
N LEU A 684 -18.95 7.55 -28.60
CA LEU A 684 -18.69 6.25 -29.18
C LEU A 684 -19.87 5.27 -29.00
N GLY A 685 -20.95 5.69 -28.32
CA GLY A 685 -22.17 4.89 -28.11
C GLY A 685 -21.91 3.59 -27.36
N ARG A 686 -21.01 3.60 -26.37
CA ARG A 686 -20.63 2.42 -25.58
C ARG A 686 -21.46 2.27 -24.32
N VAL A 687 -21.78 3.41 -23.68
CA VAL A 687 -22.55 3.45 -22.43
C VAL A 687 -23.97 2.96 -22.70
N ASP A 688 -24.52 2.13 -21.84
CA ASP A 688 -25.83 1.47 -21.94
C ASP A 688 -26.00 0.59 -23.19
N ASN A 689 -24.93 0.25 -23.88
CA ASN A 689 -24.96 -0.52 -25.12
C ASN A 689 -24.18 -1.83 -24.99
N HIS A 690 -24.85 -2.86 -24.50
CA HIS A 690 -24.29 -4.18 -24.22
C HIS A 690 -24.93 -5.28 -25.07
N PRO A 691 -24.73 -5.31 -26.41
CA PRO A 691 -25.48 -6.21 -27.32
C PRO A 691 -25.17 -7.69 -27.12
N ASP A 692 -24.10 -8.03 -26.42
CA ASP A 692 -23.69 -9.40 -26.12
C ASP A 692 -24.18 -9.87 -24.73
N ARG A 693 -24.85 -9.00 -23.97
CA ARG A 693 -25.33 -9.24 -22.61
C ARG A 693 -26.80 -9.71 -22.64
N ILE A 694 -27.11 -10.65 -21.77
CA ILE A 694 -28.45 -11.16 -21.55
C ILE A 694 -28.71 -11.03 -20.06
N GLU A 695 -29.59 -10.11 -19.69
CA GLU A 695 -29.95 -9.84 -18.29
C GLU A 695 -30.65 -11.08 -17.68
N ALA A 696 -30.27 -11.39 -16.43
CA ALA A 696 -30.76 -12.61 -15.80
C ALA A 696 -32.29 -12.57 -15.60
N GLU A 697 -32.86 -11.42 -15.28
CA GLU A 697 -34.29 -11.23 -15.13
C GLU A 697 -35.09 -11.35 -16.44
N ALA A 698 -34.40 -11.20 -17.58
CA ALA A 698 -35.01 -11.42 -18.91
C ALA A 698 -34.96 -12.89 -19.39
N MET A 699 -34.28 -13.76 -18.63
CA MET A 699 -34.19 -15.20 -18.93
C MET A 699 -35.43 -15.96 -18.48
N GLU A 700 -35.56 -17.22 -18.93
CA GLU A 700 -36.53 -18.17 -18.39
C GLU A 700 -36.09 -18.58 -16.97
N LEU A 701 -36.81 -18.11 -15.95
CA LEU A 701 -36.51 -18.32 -14.55
C LEU A 701 -37.25 -19.51 -13.95
N ASN A 702 -36.55 -20.34 -13.20
CA ASN A 702 -37.15 -21.40 -12.39
C ASN A 702 -36.55 -21.34 -10.97
N GLY A 703 -37.33 -20.95 -9.97
CA GLY A 703 -36.92 -20.69 -8.58
C GLY A 703 -36.23 -19.36 -8.34
N TYR A 704 -35.63 -18.76 -9.34
CA TYR A 704 -35.10 -17.40 -9.27
C TYR A 704 -36.22 -16.35 -9.30
N VAL A 705 -36.00 -15.24 -8.58
CA VAL A 705 -36.89 -14.07 -8.59
C VAL A 705 -36.10 -12.80 -8.82
N PRO A 706 -36.60 -11.86 -9.67
CA PRO A 706 -35.95 -10.56 -9.85
C PRO A 706 -36.03 -9.71 -8.59
N VAL A 707 -34.95 -8.96 -8.32
CA VAL A 707 -34.84 -8.01 -7.22
C VAL A 707 -34.09 -6.75 -7.71
N ALA A 708 -34.45 -5.59 -7.16
CA ALA A 708 -33.69 -4.37 -7.38
C ALA A 708 -32.41 -4.40 -6.54
N VAL A 709 -31.34 -3.89 -7.11
CA VAL A 709 -30.03 -3.75 -6.44
C VAL A 709 -29.86 -2.30 -5.97
N THR A 710 -29.19 -2.12 -4.87
CA THR A 710 -28.91 -0.79 -4.30
C THR A 710 -27.47 -0.72 -3.80
N PRO A 711 -26.66 0.25 -4.30
CA PRO A 711 -27.01 1.29 -5.29
C PRO A 711 -27.24 0.69 -6.69
N TRP A 712 -28.15 1.31 -7.45
CA TRP A 712 -28.64 0.74 -8.72
C TRP A 712 -27.54 0.55 -9.77
N GLU A 713 -26.59 1.46 -9.82
CA GLU A 713 -25.49 1.46 -10.79
C GLU A 713 -24.52 0.28 -10.61
N THR A 714 -24.62 -0.49 -9.54
CA THR A 714 -23.72 -1.61 -9.23
C THR A 714 -24.17 -2.95 -9.79
N ALA A 715 -25.33 -2.98 -10.46
CA ALA A 715 -25.84 -4.11 -11.23
C ALA A 715 -26.34 -3.64 -12.59
N SER A 716 -26.29 -4.50 -13.59
CA SER A 716 -26.78 -4.18 -14.92
C SER A 716 -28.27 -3.80 -14.85
N GLN A 717 -28.63 -2.66 -15.43
CA GLN A 717 -30.00 -2.10 -15.37
C GLN A 717 -30.60 -2.00 -13.95
N GLY A 718 -29.77 -2.00 -12.90
CA GLY A 718 -30.19 -1.89 -11.51
C GLY A 718 -30.89 -3.12 -10.92
N HIS A 719 -30.82 -4.27 -11.58
CA HIS A 719 -31.54 -5.48 -11.18
C HIS A 719 -30.60 -6.71 -11.16
N ALA A 720 -31.02 -7.72 -10.40
CA ALA A 720 -30.43 -9.05 -10.38
C ALA A 720 -31.51 -10.09 -10.05
N VAL A 721 -31.21 -11.36 -10.12
CA VAL A 721 -32.09 -12.42 -9.64
C VAL A 721 -31.48 -13.15 -8.46
N VAL A 722 -32.32 -13.56 -7.49
CA VAL A 722 -31.90 -14.34 -6.32
C VAL A 722 -32.71 -15.63 -6.22
N CYS A 723 -32.03 -16.70 -5.79
CA CYS A 723 -32.71 -17.98 -5.55
C CYS A 723 -33.42 -17.94 -4.19
N LYS A 724 -34.74 -18.11 -4.18
CA LYS A 724 -35.55 -18.15 -2.93
C LYS A 724 -35.90 -19.57 -2.52
N GLU A 725 -35.56 -20.57 -3.32
CA GLU A 725 -35.80 -21.99 -3.01
C GLU A 725 -34.69 -22.50 -2.06
N SER A 726 -35.03 -23.53 -1.31
CA SER A 726 -34.03 -24.25 -0.51
C SER A 726 -33.15 -25.19 -1.36
N GLY A 727 -33.53 -25.38 -2.62
CA GLY A 727 -32.79 -26.13 -3.63
C GLY A 727 -32.19 -25.23 -4.71
N ALA A 728 -31.68 -25.84 -5.75
CA ALA A 728 -31.09 -25.09 -6.85
C ALA A 728 -32.16 -24.39 -7.71
N CYS A 729 -31.88 -23.16 -8.09
CA CYS A 729 -32.63 -22.37 -9.05
C CYS A 729 -31.93 -22.36 -10.42
N SER A 730 -32.63 -22.00 -11.48
CA SER A 730 -32.01 -21.85 -12.80
C SER A 730 -32.55 -20.67 -13.59
N ALA A 731 -31.67 -20.05 -14.38
CA ALA A 731 -31.99 -19.04 -15.39
C ALA A 731 -31.49 -19.53 -16.75
N GLY A 732 -32.36 -19.53 -17.77
CA GLY A 732 -32.06 -20.11 -19.07
C GLY A 732 -32.40 -19.20 -20.24
N THR A 733 -31.66 -19.33 -21.34
CA THR A 733 -31.87 -18.60 -22.58
C THR A 733 -31.55 -19.48 -23.78
N VAL A 734 -32.04 -19.11 -24.96
CA VAL A 734 -31.73 -19.78 -26.21
C VAL A 734 -30.72 -18.96 -27.01
N PHE A 735 -29.59 -19.59 -27.35
CA PHE A 735 -28.57 -18.95 -28.15
C PHE A 735 -29.06 -18.69 -29.59
N ALA A 736 -29.04 -17.44 -30.01
CA ALA A 736 -29.65 -17.00 -31.29
C ALA A 736 -28.62 -16.67 -32.38
N ARG A 737 -27.30 -16.62 -32.06
CA ARG A 737 -26.24 -16.22 -32.97
C ARG A 737 -25.74 -17.41 -33.80
N PRO A 738 -24.89 -17.17 -34.83
CA PRO A 738 -24.32 -18.23 -35.66
C PRO A 738 -23.51 -19.26 -34.85
N ASP A 739 -23.40 -20.47 -35.40
CA ASP A 739 -22.56 -21.54 -34.83
C ASP A 739 -21.10 -21.07 -34.74
N GLY A 740 -20.42 -21.38 -33.62
CA GLY A 740 -19.04 -20.98 -33.43
C GLY A 740 -18.51 -21.25 -32.04
N TRP A 741 -17.31 -20.74 -31.81
CA TRP A 741 -16.68 -20.71 -30.51
C TRP A 741 -16.93 -19.36 -29.84
N TYR A 742 -17.31 -19.38 -28.57
CA TYR A 742 -17.65 -18.18 -27.81
C TYR A 742 -17.05 -18.22 -26.42
N ASP A 743 -16.75 -17.05 -25.87
CA ASP A 743 -16.48 -16.91 -24.44
C ASP A 743 -17.80 -16.57 -23.74
N VAL A 744 -18.15 -17.34 -22.72
CA VAL A 744 -19.36 -17.13 -21.91
C VAL A 744 -18.95 -16.62 -20.55
N ALA A 745 -19.35 -15.40 -20.24
CA ALA A 745 -19.12 -14.79 -18.94
C ALA A 745 -20.43 -14.75 -18.15
N VAL A 746 -20.36 -15.11 -16.89
CA VAL A 746 -21.47 -15.09 -15.93
C VAL A 746 -21.12 -14.05 -14.88
N GLN A 747 -21.93 -13.00 -14.77
CA GLN A 747 -21.82 -11.98 -13.75
C GLN A 747 -22.71 -12.36 -12.58
N TYR A 748 -22.15 -12.38 -11.36
CA TYR A 748 -22.83 -12.78 -10.14
C TYR A 748 -22.28 -12.03 -8.93
N PHE A 749 -22.86 -12.24 -7.75
CA PHE A 749 -22.37 -11.65 -6.51
C PHE A 749 -21.88 -12.75 -5.57
N ASP A 750 -20.75 -12.51 -4.93
CA ASP A 750 -20.04 -13.40 -4.00
C ASP A 750 -19.94 -12.69 -2.65
N PHE A 751 -20.64 -13.17 -1.63
CA PHE A 751 -20.72 -12.50 -0.32
C PHE A 751 -19.55 -12.85 0.59
N ASP A 752 -19.32 -12.05 1.61
CA ASP A 752 -18.30 -12.33 2.64
C ASP A 752 -18.63 -13.62 3.40
N HIS A 753 -19.91 -13.86 3.65
CA HIS A 753 -20.42 -15.07 4.32
C HIS A 753 -21.32 -15.86 3.38
N GLY A 754 -20.76 -16.84 2.73
CA GLY A 754 -21.49 -17.70 1.82
C GLY A 754 -20.56 -18.53 0.94
N ALA A 755 -21.12 -19.50 0.23
CA ALA A 755 -20.39 -20.34 -0.72
C ALA A 755 -21.35 -20.95 -1.74
N SER A 756 -22.20 -20.13 -2.36
CA SER A 756 -23.15 -20.59 -3.38
C SER A 756 -22.43 -21.30 -4.51
N ARG A 757 -23.11 -22.27 -5.13
CA ARG A 757 -22.57 -23.06 -6.23
C ARG A 757 -23.27 -22.69 -7.52
N TYR A 758 -22.48 -22.58 -8.57
CA TYR A 758 -23.00 -22.29 -9.90
C TYR A 758 -22.58 -23.38 -10.89
N THR A 759 -23.46 -23.67 -11.87
CA THR A 759 -23.16 -24.55 -13.00
C THR A 759 -23.62 -23.87 -14.29
N LEU A 760 -22.72 -23.71 -15.25
CA LEU A 760 -23.04 -23.34 -16.61
C LEU A 760 -23.36 -24.62 -17.40
N GLN A 761 -24.53 -24.68 -18.01
CA GLN A 761 -24.95 -25.79 -18.86
C GLN A 761 -25.23 -25.32 -20.29
N VAL A 762 -24.92 -26.19 -21.27
CA VAL A 762 -25.36 -26.09 -22.65
C VAL A 762 -26.11 -27.37 -23.00
N ASN A 763 -27.37 -27.24 -23.43
CA ASN A 763 -28.28 -28.37 -23.74
C ASN A 763 -28.36 -29.42 -22.59
N GLY A 764 -28.32 -28.96 -21.35
CA GLY A 764 -28.36 -29.80 -20.15
C GLY A 764 -27.04 -30.47 -19.78
N MET A 765 -25.95 -30.24 -20.54
CA MET A 765 -24.62 -30.73 -20.23
C MET A 765 -23.86 -29.67 -19.44
N ALA A 766 -23.29 -30.01 -18.28
CA ALA A 766 -22.42 -29.13 -17.51
C ALA A 766 -21.14 -28.83 -18.28
N ILE A 767 -20.87 -27.56 -18.49
CA ILE A 767 -19.66 -27.05 -19.17
C ILE A 767 -18.63 -26.56 -18.14
N ASP A 768 -19.11 -25.90 -17.08
CA ASP A 768 -18.26 -25.43 -15.97
C ASP A 768 -19.06 -25.42 -14.67
N GLU A 769 -18.35 -25.64 -13.56
CA GLU A 769 -18.89 -25.60 -12.21
C GLU A 769 -17.92 -24.83 -11.29
N TRP A 770 -18.46 -23.94 -10.46
CA TRP A 770 -17.63 -23.18 -9.51
C TRP A 770 -18.39 -22.87 -8.22
N ILE A 771 -17.63 -22.48 -7.21
CA ILE A 771 -18.14 -22.02 -5.92
C ILE A 771 -17.82 -20.53 -5.81
N ALA A 772 -18.81 -19.74 -5.41
CA ALA A 772 -18.62 -18.35 -4.99
C ALA A 772 -17.97 -18.39 -3.59
N ASN A 773 -16.67 -18.26 -3.50
CA ASN A 773 -15.91 -18.36 -2.26
C ASN A 773 -14.66 -17.44 -2.26
N ASP A 774 -14.72 -16.35 -3.01
CA ASP A 774 -13.72 -15.29 -2.96
C ASP A 774 -13.86 -14.40 -1.71
N THR A 775 -14.97 -14.60 -0.93
CA THR A 775 -15.28 -13.87 0.29
C THR A 775 -15.10 -12.36 0.10
N LEU A 776 -15.90 -11.79 -0.80
CA LEU A 776 -15.84 -10.37 -1.12
C LEU A 776 -16.44 -9.56 0.05
N PRO A 777 -15.99 -8.31 0.28
CA PRO A 777 -16.10 -7.65 1.58
C PRO A 777 -17.49 -7.11 1.94
N SER A 778 -18.59 -7.74 1.52
CA SER A 778 -19.96 -7.36 1.85
C SER A 778 -20.89 -8.57 1.85
N ASP A 779 -22.02 -8.49 2.56
CA ASP A 779 -23.12 -9.46 2.50
C ASP A 779 -24.34 -8.91 1.72
N LYS A 780 -24.07 -8.03 0.74
CA LYS A 780 -25.09 -7.37 -0.08
C LYS A 780 -24.74 -7.51 -1.56
N MET A 781 -25.73 -7.48 -2.41
CA MET A 781 -25.54 -7.28 -3.84
C MET A 781 -25.23 -5.80 -4.09
N ASP A 782 -23.95 -5.50 -4.28
CA ASP A 782 -23.44 -4.16 -4.56
C ASP A 782 -22.13 -4.23 -5.34
N GLY A 783 -21.49 -3.10 -5.57
CA GLY A 783 -20.21 -3.02 -6.28
C GLY A 783 -19.04 -3.72 -5.57
N HIS A 784 -19.17 -4.07 -4.28
CA HIS A 784 -18.15 -4.75 -3.50
C HIS A 784 -18.14 -6.25 -3.76
N THR A 785 -19.30 -6.84 -4.05
CA THR A 785 -19.52 -8.28 -4.19
C THR A 785 -19.72 -8.74 -5.63
N SER A 786 -19.88 -7.80 -6.57
CA SER A 786 -20.06 -8.13 -7.99
C SER A 786 -18.78 -8.72 -8.57
N THR A 787 -18.87 -9.90 -9.15
CA THR A 787 -17.75 -10.67 -9.69
C THR A 787 -18.14 -11.43 -10.95
N ARG A 788 -17.15 -12.04 -11.62
CA ARG A 788 -17.34 -12.59 -12.96
C ARG A 788 -16.61 -13.91 -13.17
N ARG A 789 -17.33 -14.93 -13.60
CA ARG A 789 -16.76 -16.18 -14.13
C ARG A 789 -16.74 -16.16 -15.65
N VAL A 790 -15.58 -16.40 -16.25
CA VAL A 790 -15.43 -16.46 -17.72
C VAL A 790 -15.05 -17.88 -18.14
N VAL A 791 -15.89 -18.52 -18.95
CA VAL A 791 -15.64 -19.82 -19.56
C VAL A 791 -15.28 -19.59 -21.02
N ARG A 792 -14.02 -19.84 -21.36
CA ARG A 792 -13.48 -19.53 -22.70
C ARG A 792 -13.67 -20.70 -23.67
N GLY A 793 -13.97 -20.37 -24.91
CA GLY A 793 -13.97 -21.32 -26.02
C GLY A 793 -15.08 -22.36 -25.91
N VAL A 794 -16.28 -21.94 -25.56
CA VAL A 794 -17.48 -22.80 -25.56
C VAL A 794 -18.02 -22.94 -27.00
N ALA A 795 -18.16 -24.15 -27.48
CA ALA A 795 -18.81 -24.41 -28.76
C ALA A 795 -20.34 -24.23 -28.65
N LEU A 796 -20.88 -23.27 -29.38
CA LEU A 796 -22.32 -22.97 -29.36
C LEU A 796 -22.89 -23.04 -30.78
N HIS A 797 -24.09 -23.62 -30.91
CA HIS A 797 -24.85 -23.67 -32.13
C HIS A 797 -26.15 -22.88 -31.95
N LYS A 798 -26.64 -22.30 -33.04
CA LYS A 798 -27.92 -21.59 -33.01
C LYS A 798 -29.05 -22.53 -32.59
N GLY A 799 -29.75 -22.14 -31.52
CA GLY A 799 -30.81 -22.93 -30.91
C GLY A 799 -30.37 -23.68 -29.64
N ASP A 800 -29.08 -23.67 -29.30
CA ASP A 800 -28.62 -24.25 -28.02
C ASP A 800 -29.26 -23.54 -26.83
N THR A 801 -29.64 -24.32 -25.82
CA THR A 801 -30.10 -23.77 -24.54
C THR A 801 -28.90 -23.55 -23.60
N ILE A 802 -28.69 -22.33 -23.21
CA ILE A 802 -27.72 -21.96 -22.19
C ILE A 802 -28.45 -21.77 -20.88
N ARG A 803 -27.99 -22.43 -19.81
CA ARG A 803 -28.61 -22.35 -18.48
C ARG A 803 -27.59 -22.17 -17.40
N ILE A 804 -27.84 -21.23 -16.47
CA ILE A 804 -27.10 -21.08 -15.23
C ILE A 804 -27.93 -21.68 -14.10
N ILE A 805 -27.34 -22.62 -13.40
CA ILE A 805 -27.92 -23.20 -12.18
C ILE A 805 -27.17 -22.58 -10.99
N GLY A 806 -27.93 -22.00 -10.04
CA GLY A 806 -27.40 -21.49 -8.79
C GLY A 806 -27.98 -22.25 -7.62
N ALA A 807 -27.11 -22.76 -6.76
CA ALA A 807 -27.50 -23.45 -5.53
C ALA A 807 -27.07 -22.62 -4.33
N PRO A 808 -27.99 -22.01 -3.57
CA PRO A 808 -27.67 -21.22 -2.40
C PRO A 808 -27.10 -22.10 -1.27
N ASP A 809 -26.34 -21.51 -0.37
CA ASP A 809 -25.80 -22.21 0.80
C ASP A 809 -26.52 -21.87 2.12
N GLY A 810 -27.57 -21.05 2.07
CA GLY A 810 -28.36 -20.60 3.20
C GLY A 810 -27.97 -19.23 3.74
N GLN A 811 -26.77 -18.74 3.43
CA GLN A 811 -26.33 -17.36 3.73
C GLN A 811 -26.31 -16.52 2.46
N GLU A 812 -25.91 -17.09 1.36
CA GLU A 812 -25.83 -16.47 0.06
C GLU A 812 -26.92 -17.06 -0.87
N PRO A 813 -27.80 -16.22 -1.47
CA PRO A 813 -28.94 -16.69 -2.26
C PRO A 813 -28.59 -16.97 -3.72
N ALA A 814 -27.35 -17.32 -4.03
CA ALA A 814 -26.81 -17.52 -5.39
C ALA A 814 -27.21 -16.39 -6.36
N PRO A 815 -26.88 -15.12 -6.08
CA PRO A 815 -27.37 -13.98 -6.88
C PRO A 815 -26.72 -13.97 -8.27
N LEU A 816 -27.52 -13.73 -9.32
CA LEU A 816 -27.08 -13.67 -10.71
C LEU A 816 -27.52 -12.35 -11.34
N ASP A 817 -26.58 -11.66 -12.02
CA ASP A 817 -26.82 -10.38 -12.70
C ASP A 817 -27.11 -10.60 -14.19
N TYR A 818 -26.13 -11.03 -14.96
CA TYR A 818 -26.29 -11.28 -16.39
C TYR A 818 -25.36 -12.37 -16.92
N VAL A 819 -25.63 -12.82 -18.15
CA VAL A 819 -24.71 -13.64 -18.95
C VAL A 819 -24.28 -12.85 -20.19
N GLU A 820 -22.99 -12.78 -20.45
CA GLU A 820 -22.45 -12.12 -21.65
C GLU A 820 -21.73 -13.15 -22.51
N ILE A 821 -22.10 -13.20 -23.80
CA ILE A 821 -21.59 -14.17 -24.75
C ILE A 821 -20.84 -13.42 -25.84
N THR A 822 -19.53 -13.50 -25.87
CA THR A 822 -18.69 -12.77 -26.81
C THR A 822 -17.95 -13.71 -27.76
N SER A 823 -17.71 -13.25 -29.00
CA SER A 823 -16.79 -13.96 -29.90
C SER A 823 -15.40 -13.96 -29.27
N PRO A 824 -14.61 -15.06 -29.35
CA PRO A 824 -13.29 -15.10 -28.79
C PRO A 824 -12.45 -13.97 -29.37
N ALA A 825 -11.68 -13.27 -28.53
CA ALA A 825 -10.73 -12.28 -29.00
C ALA A 825 -9.78 -12.96 -29.99
N SER A 826 -9.71 -12.46 -31.23
CA SER A 826 -8.78 -13.01 -32.22
C SER A 826 -7.37 -12.98 -31.64
N PRO A 827 -6.61 -14.08 -31.68
CA PRO A 827 -5.23 -14.07 -31.19
C PRO A 827 -4.49 -12.98 -31.94
N VAL A 828 -3.85 -12.06 -31.20
CA VAL A 828 -3.00 -11.02 -31.78
C VAL A 828 -1.86 -11.72 -32.53
N VAL A 829 -2.01 -11.87 -33.84
CA VAL A 829 -0.95 -12.36 -34.69
C VAL A 829 0.12 -11.25 -34.70
N LYS A 830 1.16 -11.43 -33.89
CA LYS A 830 2.37 -10.60 -33.98
C LYS A 830 2.93 -10.80 -35.37
N THR A 831 2.57 -9.94 -36.33
CA THR A 831 3.26 -9.85 -37.63
C THR A 831 4.73 -9.53 -37.32
N ARG A 832 5.60 -10.50 -37.54
CA ARG A 832 7.04 -10.27 -37.58
C ARG A 832 7.28 -9.16 -38.59
N ALA A 833 7.66 -7.99 -38.13
CA ALA A 833 8.20 -6.96 -38.98
C ALA A 833 9.37 -7.56 -39.75
N ALA A 834 9.22 -7.71 -41.07
CA ALA A 834 10.28 -8.17 -41.94
C ALA A 834 11.46 -7.20 -41.80
N ALA A 835 12.57 -7.67 -41.30
CA ALA A 835 13.82 -6.97 -41.29
C ALA A 835 14.16 -6.68 -42.76
N LYS A 836 14.02 -5.42 -43.19
CA LYS A 836 14.65 -4.96 -44.42
C LYS A 836 16.15 -4.83 -44.18
N ARG A 837 16.92 -5.51 -45.05
CA ARG A 837 18.38 -5.46 -45.19
C ARG A 837 18.89 -4.05 -45.43
#